data_b3263a48899925fffff856be10e92043
#
_entry.id   b3263a48899925fffff856be10e92043
#
_cell.length_a   1.000
_cell.length_b   1.000
_cell.length_c   1.000
_cell.angle_alpha   90.00
_cell.angle_beta   90.00
_cell.angle_gamma   90.00
#
_symmetry.space_group_name_H-M   'P 1'
#
loop_
_entity.id
_entity.type
_entity.pdbx_description
1 polymer ?
#
loop_
_entity_poly.entity_id
_entity_poly.type
_entity_poly.pdbx_seq_one_letter_code
_entity_poly.pdbx_strand_id
1 'polypeptide(L)'
;MALLLACATVDGIWAQENSPWIGEPLPSEGGEFYLYNKVGNGFLLGANSWGTQASLGQPGLLCTLEVMPDGKYAIKTMSDKYLKDDYIDKDKNGYDFIDSNQEDDVYEFSLFGNGRYLYYSGSGTVLSRTDQLTDNQWILVSKEQRISALEKATEEEGIDATFYITGANFDRSQPSDWQESHNGGTLTLIGPERAAKSTNSCTEAYDNENFDVYQVLTGVKNGLYLVSCQGYYRPGGNVDAAGARNAVLYANADEAPLQLLADDGNGIPNNMDQAADAFLAGRYAGNEVRTVVMDGTLRIGVKKEAHVGKDWTAFDTFRLTYLGEADASEIFQSALGMLKVLIGDFMASGATAIAGELQTVYDENKDASGDGVEAAQKAVSDAMSAARAVQADVEALVNAVETAKSFYAKVEDGTYVLSTAGKEALAQGIAEAEKALKETSMSAMQEQASAHTGKLATQVENAELWRGMIYPLDKARALADAITGLDGTDTYKQVVNDLDDAALTYERVVADVAALNLACRDAMTVEFLAKASAESPIDLTSFIRNPNIYQTVEDMKTLDGWVVAALGEYTNPQVTTEGKGDAALWSYSWSANESNNVGRAHYYTKIGGTEDGMVNLPDGTYLLKAATYCTRDAANVNLYASLYNVNMKFADFNGNESLYSAATGDNDGSTTELQMTVSGGVLYLGVKGEAIVAGNGQHWEADNFRLYYIGAPEAASQSISVSDAGMSTYYSANAFTVPEGLTGGVVTNEDAATVAVDWRYPAGSTVPGRTGVILKGAVGDYKAEYSVANVASPENNLLDGTIEAATIADAGYKYYKLADGEKGLGFYFAVEGGSSIMNGANKAYLALPENEAQEVNFLALDFGTTRITDTALAAEDARVDVYTISGVLVRSGVKASEALDGLSKGIYIVNGKKILK
;
A
#
# COMPACT_ATOMS: atom_id res chain seq x y z
N MET A 1 51.11 7.24 -37.99
CA MET A 1 50.91 6.41 -39.20
C MET A 1 49.60 5.73 -38.97
N ALA A 2 48.54 6.26 -39.55
CA ALA A 2 47.17 5.84 -39.27
C ALA A 2 46.93 4.44 -39.87
N LEU A 3 46.70 3.45 -39.03
CA LEU A 3 46.17 2.17 -39.47
C LEU A 3 44.64 2.33 -39.59
N LEU A 4 44.16 2.44 -40.82
CA LEU A 4 42.75 2.21 -41.13
C LEU A 4 42.50 0.72 -40.87
N LEU A 5 41.92 0.40 -39.72
CA LEU A 5 41.21 -0.87 -39.56
C LEU A 5 39.84 -0.70 -40.23
N ALA A 6 39.67 -1.43 -41.32
CA ALA A 6 38.36 -1.56 -41.97
C ALA A 6 37.36 -2.13 -40.94
N CYS A 7 36.27 -1.42 -40.72
CA CYS A 7 35.09 -1.99 -40.11
C CYS A 7 34.56 -3.13 -41.02
N ALA A 8 35.10 -4.33 -40.82
CA ALA A 8 34.40 -5.55 -41.28
C ALA A 8 33.18 -5.70 -40.37
N THR A 9 32.01 -5.58 -40.92
CA THR A 9 30.73 -5.96 -40.30
C THR A 9 30.92 -7.30 -39.61
N VAL A 10 30.63 -7.37 -38.32
CA VAL A 10 30.81 -8.54 -37.44
C VAL A 10 30.08 -9.79 -37.97
N ASP A 11 29.29 -9.69 -39.00
CA ASP A 11 28.63 -10.79 -39.69
C ASP A 11 29.53 -11.68 -40.56
N GLY A 12 30.83 -11.35 -40.67
CA GLY A 12 31.74 -11.99 -41.62
C GLY A 12 32.72 -13.03 -41.09
N ILE A 13 32.87 -13.22 -39.77
CA ILE A 13 33.96 -14.05 -39.22
C ILE A 13 33.59 -15.53 -39.03
N TRP A 14 32.32 -15.91 -39.15
CA TRP A 14 31.89 -17.29 -38.84
C TRP A 14 31.44 -18.12 -40.04
N ALA A 15 31.84 -17.77 -41.24
CA ALA A 15 31.62 -18.65 -42.39
C ALA A 15 32.73 -19.74 -42.46
N GLN A 16 32.81 -20.58 -41.42
CA GLN A 16 33.52 -21.85 -41.53
C GLN A 16 32.54 -22.97 -41.85
N GLU A 17 32.90 -23.82 -42.82
CA GLU A 17 32.08 -24.96 -43.26
C GLU A 17 31.77 -26.01 -42.17
N ASN A 18 32.37 -25.89 -40.96
CA ASN A 18 32.12 -26.77 -39.82
C ASN A 18 31.85 -25.92 -38.56
N SER A 19 30.80 -26.27 -37.81
CA SER A 19 30.53 -25.72 -36.47
C SER A 19 31.75 -25.81 -35.58
N PRO A 20 32.19 -24.74 -34.90
CA PRO A 20 33.27 -24.79 -33.94
C PRO A 20 32.94 -25.55 -32.66
N TRP A 21 31.67 -25.87 -32.47
CA TRP A 21 31.15 -26.46 -31.24
C TRP A 21 30.98 -27.99 -31.42
N ILE A 22 31.32 -28.75 -30.38
CA ILE A 22 31.09 -30.19 -30.26
C ILE A 22 29.81 -30.38 -29.40
N GLY A 23 28.88 -31.18 -29.87
CA GLY A 23 27.64 -31.45 -29.12
C GLY A 23 27.89 -32.20 -27.81
N GLU A 24 27.25 -31.82 -26.75
CA GLU A 24 27.20 -32.58 -25.49
C GLU A 24 26.12 -33.68 -25.54
N PRO A 25 26.34 -34.81 -24.84
CA PRO A 25 25.31 -35.82 -24.70
C PRO A 25 24.08 -35.30 -23.96
N LEU A 26 22.90 -35.77 -24.34
CA LEU A 26 21.67 -35.33 -23.66
C LEU A 26 21.64 -35.85 -22.20
N PRO A 27 21.60 -34.96 -21.18
CA PRO A 27 21.65 -35.38 -19.79
C PRO A 27 20.32 -35.96 -19.33
N SER A 28 20.33 -37.12 -18.65
CA SER A 28 19.13 -37.78 -18.16
C SER A 28 18.35 -37.03 -17.08
N GLU A 29 19.00 -36.12 -16.36
CA GLU A 29 18.41 -35.32 -15.25
C GLU A 29 18.15 -33.85 -15.64
N GLY A 30 18.36 -33.52 -16.92
CA GLY A 30 18.33 -32.11 -17.36
C GLY A 30 19.62 -31.37 -17.05
N GLY A 31 19.61 -30.03 -17.23
CA GLY A 31 20.80 -29.21 -17.04
C GLY A 31 20.73 -27.91 -17.81
N GLU A 32 21.81 -27.10 -17.73
CA GLU A 32 21.91 -25.81 -18.41
C GLU A 32 22.81 -25.88 -19.63
N PHE A 33 22.29 -25.49 -20.79
CA PHE A 33 22.98 -25.55 -22.07
C PHE A 33 22.60 -24.39 -22.98
N TYR A 34 23.50 -24.02 -23.86
CA TYR A 34 23.18 -23.20 -25.04
C TYR A 34 22.75 -24.15 -26.16
N LEU A 35 21.61 -23.86 -26.82
CA LEU A 35 21.15 -24.61 -27.97
C LEU A 35 21.68 -23.93 -29.24
N TYR A 36 22.63 -24.57 -29.89
CA TYR A 36 23.24 -24.08 -31.14
C TYR A 36 22.65 -24.81 -32.34
N ASN A 37 22.20 -24.05 -33.34
CA ASN A 37 21.77 -24.61 -34.63
C ASN A 37 22.90 -24.55 -35.64
N LYS A 38 23.35 -25.73 -36.12
CA LYS A 38 24.49 -25.86 -37.02
C LYS A 38 24.25 -25.21 -38.39
N VAL A 39 23.02 -25.32 -38.92
CA VAL A 39 22.70 -24.76 -40.24
C VAL A 39 22.55 -23.25 -40.19
N GLY A 40 21.94 -22.73 -39.13
CA GLY A 40 21.78 -21.30 -38.90
C GLY A 40 23.03 -20.62 -38.35
N ASN A 41 24.04 -21.41 -37.95
CA ASN A 41 25.30 -20.92 -37.36
C ASN A 41 25.09 -19.92 -36.21
N GLY A 42 24.15 -20.26 -35.29
CA GLY A 42 23.78 -19.38 -34.19
C GLY A 42 23.12 -20.10 -33.05
N PHE A 43 23.15 -19.51 -31.88
CA PHE A 43 22.48 -19.99 -30.69
C PHE A 43 21.02 -19.52 -30.63
N LEU A 44 20.15 -20.27 -29.95
CA LEU A 44 18.84 -19.79 -29.55
C LEU A 44 19.04 -18.50 -28.70
N LEU A 45 18.50 -17.39 -29.16
CA LEU A 45 18.81 -16.08 -28.58
C LEU A 45 17.63 -15.48 -27.80
N GLY A 46 16.43 -15.64 -28.26
CA GLY A 46 15.26 -15.02 -27.67
C GLY A 46 14.14 -14.88 -28.67
N ALA A 47 13.14 -14.05 -28.40
CA ALA A 47 12.11 -13.75 -29.34
C ALA A 47 12.56 -12.68 -30.35
N ASN A 48 12.09 -12.77 -31.59
CA ASN A 48 12.31 -11.74 -32.58
C ASN A 48 11.39 -10.51 -32.36
N SER A 49 11.39 -9.59 -33.29
CA SER A 49 10.60 -8.34 -33.25
C SER A 49 9.09 -8.50 -33.00
N TRP A 50 8.54 -9.70 -33.16
CA TRP A 50 7.16 -10.01 -32.77
C TRP A 50 6.99 -10.24 -31.26
N GLY A 51 8.10 -10.34 -30.52
CA GLY A 51 8.14 -10.53 -29.07
C GLY A 51 7.89 -11.96 -28.57
N THR A 52 7.65 -12.91 -29.47
CA THR A 52 7.37 -14.31 -29.09
C THR A 52 8.08 -15.33 -29.97
N GLN A 53 8.26 -15.09 -31.26
CA GLN A 53 8.86 -16.08 -32.16
C GLN A 53 10.36 -16.22 -31.86
N ALA A 54 10.83 -17.45 -31.67
CA ALA A 54 12.22 -17.74 -31.38
C ALA A 54 13.18 -17.34 -32.52
N SER A 55 14.35 -16.87 -32.16
CA SER A 55 15.40 -16.43 -33.08
C SER A 55 16.74 -17.07 -32.80
N LEU A 56 17.65 -16.99 -33.75
CA LEU A 56 19.06 -17.35 -33.58
C LEU A 56 19.96 -16.12 -33.59
N GLY A 57 21.02 -16.15 -32.79
CA GLY A 57 22.00 -15.09 -32.74
C GLY A 57 23.04 -15.28 -31.66
N GLN A 58 23.78 -14.19 -31.39
CA GLN A 58 24.77 -14.11 -30.35
C GLN A 58 24.30 -13.13 -29.27
N PRO A 59 24.68 -13.35 -27.99
CA PRO A 59 25.52 -14.41 -27.46
C PRO A 59 24.82 -15.77 -27.28
N GLY A 60 23.52 -15.86 -27.47
CA GLY A 60 22.68 -17.02 -27.12
C GLY A 60 22.17 -16.98 -25.69
N LEU A 61 21.08 -17.74 -25.43
CA LEU A 61 20.51 -17.93 -24.11
C LEU A 61 21.04 -19.19 -23.45
N LEU A 62 21.45 -19.10 -22.20
CA LEU A 62 21.66 -20.27 -21.36
C LEU A 62 20.27 -20.80 -20.96
N CYS A 63 19.86 -21.92 -21.57
CA CYS A 63 18.58 -22.55 -21.35
C CYS A 63 18.68 -23.66 -20.33
N THR A 64 17.66 -23.80 -19.49
CA THR A 64 17.53 -24.96 -18.60
C THR A 64 16.67 -26.03 -19.26
N LEU A 65 17.22 -27.24 -19.43
CA LEU A 65 16.47 -28.43 -19.84
C LEU A 65 15.81 -29.07 -18.63
N GLU A 66 14.48 -29.02 -18.55
CA GLU A 66 13.70 -29.64 -17.47
C GLU A 66 13.08 -30.95 -17.95
N VAL A 67 13.41 -32.04 -17.27
CA VAL A 67 12.84 -33.38 -17.61
C VAL A 67 11.36 -33.44 -17.21
N MET A 68 10.51 -33.79 -18.16
CA MET A 68 9.07 -33.91 -17.96
C MET A 68 8.69 -35.37 -17.59
N PRO A 69 7.49 -35.59 -16.96
CA PRO A 69 7.05 -36.92 -16.56
C PRO A 69 6.93 -37.94 -17.69
N ASP A 70 6.77 -37.51 -18.94
CA ASP A 70 6.71 -38.34 -20.13
C ASP A 70 8.08 -38.62 -20.76
N GLY A 71 9.17 -38.16 -20.09
CA GLY A 71 10.55 -38.37 -20.54
C GLY A 71 11.04 -37.35 -21.57
N LYS A 72 10.23 -36.38 -21.94
CA LYS A 72 10.62 -35.27 -22.81
C LYS A 72 11.31 -34.15 -22.01
N TYR A 73 11.88 -33.19 -22.73
CA TYR A 73 12.54 -32.04 -22.12
C TYR A 73 11.79 -30.74 -22.44
N ALA A 74 11.41 -30.00 -21.41
CA ALA A 74 10.99 -28.62 -21.58
C ALA A 74 12.22 -27.72 -21.60
N ILE A 75 12.28 -26.78 -22.55
CA ILE A 75 13.39 -25.86 -22.73
C ILE A 75 12.99 -24.50 -22.13
N LYS A 76 13.48 -24.23 -20.93
CA LYS A 76 13.23 -22.98 -20.22
C LYS A 76 14.24 -21.92 -20.64
N THR A 77 13.77 -20.76 -21.06
CA THR A 77 14.59 -19.64 -21.57
C THR A 77 14.70 -18.47 -20.58
N MET A 78 13.71 -18.31 -19.70
CA MET A 78 13.65 -17.29 -18.65
C MET A 78 12.87 -17.84 -17.44
N SER A 79 12.75 -17.06 -16.37
CA SER A 79 12.09 -17.50 -15.11
C SER A 79 10.69 -18.07 -15.30
N ASP A 80 9.90 -17.50 -16.24
CA ASP A 80 8.50 -17.89 -16.53
C ASP A 80 8.25 -18.21 -18.01
N LYS A 81 9.31 -18.42 -18.82
CA LYS A 81 9.23 -18.60 -20.26
C LYS A 81 9.89 -19.87 -20.73
N TYR A 82 9.25 -20.54 -21.69
CA TYR A 82 9.68 -21.79 -22.32
C TYR A 82 9.62 -21.65 -23.83
N LEU A 83 10.48 -22.41 -24.52
CA LEU A 83 10.33 -22.63 -25.95
C LEU A 83 9.10 -23.55 -26.15
N LYS A 84 8.10 -23.06 -26.88
CA LYS A 84 6.87 -23.75 -27.22
C LYS A 84 6.65 -23.69 -28.72
N ASP A 85 6.75 -24.84 -29.39
CA ASP A 85 6.85 -24.90 -30.83
C ASP A 85 8.01 -24.03 -31.34
N ASP A 86 7.75 -22.99 -32.08
CA ASP A 86 8.74 -22.00 -32.53
C ASP A 86 8.63 -20.63 -31.80
N TYR A 87 7.93 -20.59 -30.65
CA TYR A 87 7.70 -19.40 -29.86
C TYR A 87 8.28 -19.53 -28.44
N ILE A 88 8.57 -18.40 -27.84
CA ILE A 88 8.92 -18.27 -26.42
C ILE A 88 7.67 -17.78 -25.66
N ASP A 89 7.08 -18.69 -24.82
CA ASP A 89 5.80 -18.46 -24.15
C ASP A 89 5.82 -19.00 -22.72
N LYS A 90 4.77 -18.74 -21.95
CA LYS A 90 4.59 -19.25 -20.58
C LYS A 90 4.28 -20.75 -20.51
N ASP A 91 3.69 -21.29 -21.55
CA ASP A 91 3.29 -22.69 -21.60
C ASP A 91 4.49 -23.62 -21.87
N LYS A 92 4.62 -24.69 -21.09
CA LYS A 92 5.63 -25.72 -21.30
C LYS A 92 5.27 -26.60 -22.50
N ASN A 93 6.24 -26.84 -23.36
CA ASN A 93 6.18 -27.87 -24.41
C ASN A 93 7.33 -28.84 -24.21
N GLY A 94 7.03 -30.16 -24.31
CA GLY A 94 8.05 -31.19 -24.24
C GLY A 94 8.63 -31.49 -25.61
N TYR A 95 9.94 -31.57 -25.70
CA TYR A 95 10.68 -31.94 -26.91
C TYR A 95 11.34 -33.29 -26.72
N ASP A 96 11.22 -34.11 -27.77
CA ASP A 96 12.09 -35.25 -27.98
C ASP A 96 13.36 -34.76 -28.67
N PHE A 97 14.52 -35.06 -28.13
CA PHE A 97 15.82 -34.85 -28.73
C PHE A 97 16.15 -36.08 -29.51
N ILE A 98 15.84 -36.11 -30.79
CA ILE A 98 16.04 -37.26 -31.66
C ILE A 98 17.45 -37.19 -32.22
N ASP A 99 18.30 -38.14 -31.92
CA ASP A 99 19.64 -38.23 -32.44
C ASP A 99 19.60 -38.23 -33.99
N SER A 100 20.23 -37.25 -34.57
CA SER A 100 20.26 -37.05 -36.02
C SER A 100 21.61 -37.46 -36.65
N ASN A 101 22.59 -37.83 -35.83
CA ASN A 101 23.88 -38.36 -36.26
C ASN A 101 24.10 -39.73 -35.60
N GLN A 102 24.48 -40.71 -36.39
CA GLN A 102 24.73 -42.10 -35.93
C GLN A 102 26.22 -42.43 -35.76
N GLU A 103 27.06 -41.43 -35.79
CA GLU A 103 28.52 -41.57 -35.52
C GLU A 103 28.75 -41.64 -34.01
N ASP A 104 29.65 -42.52 -33.56
CA ASP A 104 30.02 -42.64 -32.16
C ASP A 104 30.58 -41.29 -31.66
N ASP A 105 30.17 -40.83 -30.48
CA ASP A 105 30.62 -39.55 -29.84
C ASP A 105 30.22 -38.26 -30.55
N VAL A 106 29.30 -38.26 -31.52
CA VAL A 106 28.76 -37.08 -32.16
C VAL A 106 27.29 -36.86 -31.73
N TYR A 107 27.01 -35.81 -30.92
CA TYR A 107 25.70 -35.55 -30.38
C TYR A 107 25.01 -34.41 -31.14
N GLU A 108 24.21 -34.78 -32.13
CA GLU A 108 23.41 -33.84 -32.93
C GLU A 108 21.93 -34.24 -32.85
N PHE A 109 21.05 -33.28 -32.62
CA PHE A 109 19.65 -33.57 -32.37
C PHE A 109 18.71 -32.91 -33.36
N SER A 110 17.65 -33.60 -33.75
CA SER A 110 16.43 -32.98 -34.25
C SER A 110 15.48 -32.77 -33.06
N LEU A 111 15.05 -31.53 -32.85
CA LEU A 111 14.10 -31.18 -31.76
C LEU A 111 12.67 -31.38 -32.28
N PHE A 112 11.97 -32.38 -31.73
CA PHE A 112 10.60 -32.69 -32.09
C PHE A 112 9.66 -32.50 -30.91
N GLY A 113 8.71 -31.60 -31.07
CA GLY A 113 7.71 -31.29 -30.05
C GLY A 113 6.35 -31.03 -30.70
N ASN A 114 5.26 -31.45 -30.06
CA ASN A 114 3.89 -31.21 -30.51
C ASN A 114 3.63 -31.59 -32.00
N GLY A 115 4.26 -32.71 -32.46
CA GLY A 115 4.13 -33.16 -33.85
C GLY A 115 4.92 -32.36 -34.89
N ARG A 116 5.88 -31.54 -34.47
CA ARG A 116 6.65 -30.66 -35.35
C ARG A 116 8.14 -30.66 -35.01
N TYR A 117 8.95 -30.39 -36.01
CA TYR A 117 10.40 -30.21 -35.88
C TYR A 117 10.76 -28.73 -35.91
N LEU A 118 11.72 -28.33 -35.08
CA LEU A 118 12.28 -26.97 -35.11
C LEU A 118 13.40 -26.88 -36.16
N TYR A 119 13.39 -25.81 -36.96
CA TYR A 119 14.38 -25.59 -37.98
C TYR A 119 14.73 -24.11 -38.18
N TYR A 120 15.87 -23.83 -38.77
CA TYR A 120 16.28 -22.51 -39.18
C TYR A 120 15.62 -22.08 -40.49
N SER A 121 15.02 -20.89 -40.51
CA SER A 121 14.23 -20.41 -41.66
C SER A 121 15.04 -19.73 -42.76
N GLY A 122 16.34 -19.51 -42.55
CA GLY A 122 17.20 -18.70 -43.42
C GLY A 122 17.15 -17.19 -43.18
N SER A 123 16.36 -16.71 -42.20
CA SER A 123 16.15 -15.28 -41.93
C SER A 123 16.39 -14.90 -40.44
N GLY A 124 17.24 -15.65 -39.73
CA GLY A 124 17.48 -15.44 -38.29
C GLY A 124 16.39 -15.98 -37.38
N THR A 125 15.32 -16.57 -37.92
CA THR A 125 14.15 -17.01 -37.18
C THR A 125 14.10 -18.53 -37.10
N VAL A 126 13.71 -19.06 -35.94
CA VAL A 126 13.38 -20.47 -35.76
C VAL A 126 11.92 -20.68 -36.12
N LEU A 127 11.62 -21.66 -36.95
CA LEU A 127 10.26 -22.07 -37.33
C LEU A 127 10.04 -23.54 -37.05
N SER A 128 8.78 -23.97 -37.06
CA SER A 128 8.38 -25.35 -36.86
C SER A 128 7.67 -25.93 -38.09
N ARG A 129 7.89 -27.23 -38.38
CA ARG A 129 7.32 -27.93 -39.53
C ARG A 129 7.06 -29.41 -39.24
N THR A 130 6.20 -30.02 -40.03
CA THR A 130 5.83 -31.45 -39.86
C THR A 130 6.86 -32.40 -40.43
N ASP A 131 7.64 -32.01 -41.42
CA ASP A 131 8.59 -32.89 -42.10
C ASP A 131 9.98 -32.77 -41.47
N GLN A 132 10.64 -33.88 -41.15
CA GLN A 132 12.03 -33.90 -40.71
C GLN A 132 12.94 -33.54 -41.89
N LEU A 133 13.85 -32.58 -41.68
CA LEU A 133 14.87 -32.19 -42.64
C LEU A 133 16.27 -32.41 -42.09
N THR A 134 17.25 -32.53 -42.99
CA THR A 134 18.68 -32.63 -42.66
C THR A 134 19.24 -31.32 -42.05
N ASP A 135 18.50 -30.23 -42.14
CA ASP A 135 18.85 -28.88 -41.62
C ASP A 135 18.31 -28.62 -40.20
N ASN A 136 17.81 -29.65 -39.51
CA ASN A 136 17.32 -29.56 -38.12
C ASN A 136 18.37 -29.93 -37.08
N GLN A 137 19.63 -29.76 -37.39
CA GLN A 137 20.73 -30.16 -36.53
C GLN A 137 20.96 -29.16 -35.38
N TRP A 138 20.54 -29.56 -34.19
CA TRP A 138 20.82 -28.83 -32.96
C TRP A 138 21.86 -29.57 -32.14
N ILE A 139 22.73 -28.83 -31.48
CA ILE A 139 23.69 -29.37 -30.51
C ILE A 139 23.54 -28.62 -29.18
N LEU A 140 23.81 -29.36 -28.10
CA LEU A 140 23.93 -28.80 -26.75
C LEU A 140 25.36 -28.34 -26.55
N VAL A 141 25.56 -27.10 -26.16
CA VAL A 141 26.90 -26.52 -25.88
C VAL A 141 26.92 -26.08 -24.42
N SER A 142 27.81 -26.66 -23.63
CA SER A 142 27.97 -26.25 -22.23
C SER A 142 28.70 -24.92 -22.10
N LYS A 143 28.49 -24.25 -20.95
CA LYS A 143 29.21 -23.05 -20.60
C LYS A 143 30.73 -23.31 -20.54
N GLU A 144 31.12 -24.49 -20.06
CA GLU A 144 32.49 -24.95 -19.96
C GLU A 144 33.17 -25.06 -21.34
N GLN A 145 32.47 -25.55 -22.36
CA GLN A 145 32.96 -25.55 -23.73
C GLN A 145 33.21 -24.14 -24.25
N ARG A 146 32.29 -23.20 -23.97
CA ARG A 146 32.49 -21.80 -24.40
C ARG A 146 33.69 -21.17 -23.70
N ILE A 147 33.87 -21.44 -22.40
CA ILE A 147 35.05 -20.99 -21.65
C ILE A 147 36.34 -21.62 -22.20
N SER A 148 36.35 -22.93 -22.49
CA SER A 148 37.50 -23.62 -23.06
C SER A 148 37.87 -23.10 -24.45
N ALA A 149 36.86 -22.69 -25.24
CA ALA A 149 37.12 -22.09 -26.55
C ALA A 149 37.97 -20.81 -26.47
N LEU A 150 37.84 -20.06 -25.36
CA LEU A 150 38.63 -18.83 -25.14
C LEU A 150 40.15 -19.08 -25.09
N GLU A 151 40.61 -20.31 -24.80
CA GLU A 151 42.02 -20.65 -24.76
C GLU A 151 42.74 -20.46 -26.11
N LYS A 152 41.97 -20.40 -27.20
CA LYS A 152 42.49 -20.18 -28.55
C LYS A 152 42.66 -18.71 -28.91
N ALA A 153 42.20 -17.77 -28.04
CA ALA A 153 42.29 -16.35 -28.31
C ALA A 153 43.74 -15.85 -28.32
N THR A 154 43.98 -14.91 -29.21
CA THR A 154 45.17 -14.10 -29.24
C THR A 154 44.75 -12.64 -29.30
N GLU A 155 45.70 -11.72 -29.01
CA GLU A 155 45.43 -10.28 -29.08
C GLU A 155 45.01 -9.82 -30.49
N GLU A 156 45.48 -10.49 -31.52
CA GLU A 156 45.17 -10.22 -32.93
C GLU A 156 43.83 -10.86 -33.36
N GLU A 157 43.50 -12.04 -32.78
CA GLU A 157 42.26 -12.80 -33.05
C GLU A 157 41.54 -13.06 -31.75
N GLY A 158 40.72 -12.07 -31.32
CA GLY A 158 39.90 -12.17 -30.13
C GLY A 158 38.76 -13.20 -30.32
N ILE A 159 38.31 -13.80 -29.23
CA ILE A 159 37.16 -14.73 -29.20
C ILE A 159 36.01 -14.12 -28.43
N ASP A 160 34.78 -14.25 -28.97
CA ASP A 160 33.55 -13.79 -28.33
C ASP A 160 33.31 -14.44 -26.95
N ALA A 161 33.29 -13.60 -25.94
CA ALA A 161 33.04 -13.93 -24.55
C ALA A 161 31.75 -13.30 -24.04
N THR A 162 30.89 -12.76 -24.93
CA THR A 162 29.65 -12.04 -24.57
C THR A 162 28.65 -12.92 -23.80
N PHE A 163 28.83 -14.23 -23.85
CA PHE A 163 28.00 -15.17 -23.07
C PHE A 163 28.11 -15.01 -21.54
N TYR A 164 29.11 -14.28 -21.05
CA TYR A 164 29.18 -13.87 -19.65
C TYR A 164 28.16 -12.76 -19.29
N ILE A 165 27.67 -12.01 -20.28
CA ILE A 165 26.77 -10.88 -20.08
C ILE A 165 25.31 -11.37 -20.20
N THR A 166 24.54 -11.24 -19.14
CA THR A 166 23.11 -11.53 -19.18
C THR A 166 22.33 -10.33 -19.73
N GLY A 167 21.61 -10.50 -20.83
CA GLY A 167 20.84 -9.41 -21.44
C GLY A 167 21.71 -8.40 -22.18
N ALA A 168 22.76 -8.86 -22.88
CA ALA A 168 23.72 -8.01 -23.60
C ALA A 168 23.11 -7.07 -24.64
N ASN A 169 21.91 -7.37 -25.15
CA ASN A 169 21.22 -6.61 -26.18
C ASN A 169 20.02 -5.81 -25.64
N PHE A 170 19.87 -5.68 -24.33
CA PHE A 170 18.73 -5.00 -23.68
C PHE A 170 17.35 -5.38 -24.26
N ASP A 171 17.19 -6.63 -24.63
CA ASP A 171 16.00 -7.17 -25.27
C ASP A 171 15.02 -7.72 -24.21
N ARG A 172 13.77 -7.33 -24.27
CA ARG A 172 12.71 -7.77 -23.34
C ARG A 172 12.42 -9.27 -23.36
N SER A 173 12.82 -9.97 -24.40
CA SER A 173 12.66 -11.43 -24.52
C SER A 173 13.80 -12.22 -23.90
N GLN A 174 14.77 -11.55 -23.31
CA GLN A 174 15.95 -12.14 -22.69
C GLN A 174 15.98 -11.84 -21.20
N PRO A 175 16.55 -12.71 -20.36
CA PRO A 175 16.86 -12.38 -18.98
C PRO A 175 17.85 -11.22 -18.94
N SER A 176 17.81 -10.43 -17.87
CA SER A 176 18.69 -9.28 -17.69
C SER A 176 19.08 -9.13 -16.23
N ASP A 177 20.40 -9.02 -15.96
CA ASP A 177 20.95 -8.78 -14.63
C ASP A 177 21.53 -7.36 -14.52
N TRP A 178 21.21 -6.48 -15.46
CA TRP A 178 21.60 -5.08 -15.40
C TRP A 178 20.98 -4.37 -14.22
N GLN A 179 21.81 -3.64 -13.49
CA GLN A 179 21.45 -2.81 -12.36
C GLN A 179 21.60 -1.33 -12.74
N GLU A 180 20.85 -0.47 -12.05
CA GLU A 180 20.96 0.96 -12.27
C GLU A 180 20.91 1.75 -10.96
N SER A 181 21.55 2.92 -10.99
CA SER A 181 21.36 3.99 -10.02
C SER A 181 21.39 5.33 -10.74
N HIS A 182 20.54 6.27 -10.36
CA HIS A 182 20.52 7.61 -10.94
C HIS A 182 19.96 8.66 -9.97
N ASN A 183 20.34 9.92 -10.20
CA ASN A 183 19.78 11.08 -9.54
C ASN A 183 19.23 12.07 -10.58
N GLY A 184 18.05 12.59 -10.33
CA GLY A 184 17.36 13.51 -11.25
C GLY A 184 16.96 12.86 -12.58
N GLY A 185 16.30 13.60 -13.43
CA GLY A 185 15.93 13.16 -14.78
C GLY A 185 15.12 11.89 -14.88
N THR A 186 15.35 11.11 -15.94
CA THR A 186 14.70 9.79 -16.15
C THR A 186 15.71 8.77 -16.66
N LEU A 187 15.57 7.52 -16.22
CA LEU A 187 16.33 6.38 -16.72
C LEU A 187 15.37 5.24 -17.07
N THR A 188 15.57 4.64 -18.24
CA THR A 188 14.80 3.48 -18.72
C THR A 188 15.78 2.41 -19.16
N LEU A 189 15.86 1.29 -18.40
CA LEU A 189 16.81 0.21 -18.70
C LEU A 189 16.48 -0.52 -20.02
N ILE A 190 15.22 -0.85 -20.27
CA ILE A 190 14.78 -1.59 -21.44
C ILE A 190 13.56 -0.91 -22.03
N GLY A 191 13.75 -0.13 -23.03
CA GLY A 191 12.70 0.64 -23.74
C GLY A 191 13.03 0.87 -25.20
N PRO A 192 12.15 1.53 -25.94
CA PRO A 192 10.85 2.01 -25.53
C PRO A 192 9.83 0.88 -25.36
N GLU A 193 8.75 1.15 -24.61
CA GLU A 193 7.63 0.23 -24.55
C GLU A 193 6.78 0.38 -25.83
N ARG A 194 7.10 -0.41 -26.84
CA ARG A 194 6.36 -0.42 -28.10
C ARG A 194 5.09 -1.23 -27.95
N ALA A 195 3.93 -0.60 -28.21
CA ALA A 195 2.60 -1.20 -28.05
C ALA A 195 2.37 -2.49 -28.87
N ALA A 196 3.19 -2.80 -29.85
CA ALA A 196 2.98 -3.89 -30.77
C ALA A 196 4.14 -4.89 -30.82
N LYS A 197 4.55 -5.45 -29.69
CA LYS A 197 5.34 -6.69 -29.70
C LYS A 197 6.78 -6.59 -30.22
N SER A 198 7.38 -5.41 -30.37
CA SER A 198 8.80 -5.30 -30.73
C SER A 198 9.68 -5.56 -29.51
N THR A 199 10.68 -6.44 -29.66
CA THR A 199 11.73 -6.69 -28.69
C THR A 199 12.92 -5.76 -28.88
N ASN A 200 13.02 -5.05 -30.01
CA ASN A 200 14.06 -4.05 -30.25
C ASN A 200 13.97 -2.91 -29.23
N SER A 201 14.85 -2.93 -28.27
CA SER A 201 14.91 -2.03 -27.13
C SER A 201 16.33 -1.50 -26.95
N CYS A 202 16.50 -0.50 -26.11
CA CYS A 202 17.78 0.04 -25.68
C CYS A 202 17.65 0.62 -24.27
N THR A 203 18.74 1.08 -23.70
CA THR A 203 18.75 1.87 -22.46
C THR A 203 18.78 3.36 -22.79
N GLU A 204 18.05 4.16 -22.00
CA GLU A 204 18.04 5.62 -22.08
C GLU A 204 18.25 6.25 -20.71
N ALA A 205 19.09 7.28 -20.63
CA ALA A 205 19.24 8.19 -19.50
C ALA A 205 19.11 9.63 -20.00
N TYR A 206 18.13 10.39 -19.48
CA TYR A 206 17.84 11.75 -19.94
C TYR A 206 17.80 12.73 -18.77
N ASP A 207 18.57 13.81 -18.87
CA ASP A 207 18.63 14.95 -17.93
C ASP A 207 18.97 14.54 -16.47
N ASN A 208 19.69 13.43 -16.30
CA ASN A 208 20.10 12.96 -14.99
C ASN A 208 21.30 13.78 -14.46
N GLU A 209 21.34 14.05 -13.17
CA GLU A 209 22.52 14.65 -12.51
C GLU A 209 23.72 13.70 -12.62
N ASN A 210 23.50 12.45 -12.29
CA ASN A 210 24.44 11.35 -12.51
C ASN A 210 23.65 10.05 -12.75
N PHE A 211 24.30 9.05 -13.30
CA PHE A 211 23.77 7.68 -13.39
C PHE A 211 24.89 6.66 -13.53
N ASP A 212 24.60 5.42 -13.15
CA ASP A 212 25.42 4.24 -13.44
C ASP A 212 24.50 3.08 -13.80
N VAL A 213 24.66 2.52 -14.99
CA VAL A 213 23.99 1.29 -15.44
C VAL A 213 25.07 0.25 -15.62
N TYR A 214 25.00 -0.84 -14.84
CA TYR A 214 26.11 -1.80 -14.77
C TYR A 214 25.65 -3.24 -14.59
N GLN A 215 26.59 -4.16 -14.89
CA GLN A 215 26.49 -5.56 -14.53
C GLN A 215 27.82 -6.03 -13.95
N VAL A 216 27.76 -6.86 -12.88
CA VAL A 216 28.93 -7.51 -12.31
C VAL A 216 28.96 -8.96 -12.77
N LEU A 217 29.92 -9.28 -13.63
CA LEU A 217 30.15 -10.61 -14.17
C LEU A 217 31.06 -11.40 -13.22
N THR A 218 30.67 -12.67 -12.93
CA THR A 218 31.46 -13.56 -12.07
C THR A 218 31.83 -14.84 -12.78
N GLY A 219 32.94 -15.47 -12.36
CA GLY A 219 33.50 -16.67 -13.01
C GLY A 219 34.03 -16.39 -14.43
N VAL A 220 34.38 -15.15 -14.69
CA VAL A 220 35.02 -14.72 -15.96
C VAL A 220 36.45 -15.26 -16.01
N LYS A 221 36.89 -15.81 -17.15
CA LYS A 221 38.27 -16.27 -17.33
C LYS A 221 39.24 -15.10 -17.17
N ASN A 222 40.27 -15.28 -16.39
CA ASN A 222 41.30 -14.25 -16.27
C ASN A 222 42.02 -13.98 -17.59
N GLY A 223 42.41 -12.73 -17.85
CA GLY A 223 43.10 -12.30 -19.05
C GLY A 223 42.66 -10.95 -19.58
N LEU A 224 43.06 -10.63 -20.77
CA LEU A 224 42.81 -9.36 -21.44
C LEU A 224 41.46 -9.40 -22.18
N TYR A 225 40.67 -8.34 -22.03
CA TYR A 225 39.36 -8.21 -22.65
C TYR A 225 39.19 -6.88 -23.38
N LEU A 226 38.37 -6.91 -24.42
CA LEU A 226 37.81 -5.73 -25.07
C LEU A 226 36.30 -5.74 -24.76
N VAL A 227 35.81 -4.70 -24.10
CA VAL A 227 34.40 -4.43 -23.89
C VAL A 227 33.94 -3.39 -24.90
N SER A 228 32.86 -3.63 -25.60
CA SER A 228 32.29 -2.65 -26.51
C SER A 228 30.77 -2.54 -26.36
N CYS A 229 30.21 -1.40 -26.77
CA CYS A 229 28.78 -1.21 -26.86
C CYS A 229 28.43 -0.27 -28.03
N GLN A 230 27.17 -0.37 -28.47
CA GLN A 230 26.60 0.69 -29.27
C GLN A 230 26.07 1.76 -28.31
N GLY A 231 26.33 3.02 -28.56
CA GLY A 231 25.92 4.08 -27.66
C GLY A 231 26.39 5.45 -28.07
N TYR A 232 25.73 6.46 -27.57
CA TYR A 232 26.06 7.85 -27.75
C TYR A 232 25.71 8.72 -26.56
N TYR A 233 26.36 9.87 -26.48
CA TYR A 233 26.05 10.95 -25.56
C TYR A 233 25.72 12.23 -26.34
N ARG A 234 24.68 12.95 -25.91
CA ARG A 234 24.31 14.28 -26.41
C ARG A 234 24.48 15.29 -25.28
N PRO A 235 25.45 16.22 -25.35
CA PRO A 235 25.64 17.24 -24.32
C PRO A 235 24.61 18.39 -24.46
N GLY A 236 23.45 18.26 -23.80
CA GLY A 236 22.38 19.28 -23.83
C GLY A 236 21.24 19.02 -24.79
N GLY A 237 20.33 19.99 -24.93
CA GLY A 237 19.06 19.81 -25.64
C GLY A 237 19.11 19.82 -27.16
N ASN A 238 20.25 20.18 -27.77
CA ASN A 238 20.38 20.30 -29.24
C ASN A 238 21.13 19.10 -29.81
N VAL A 239 20.66 18.59 -30.94
CA VAL A 239 21.28 17.44 -31.64
C VAL A 239 22.72 17.69 -32.07
N ASP A 240 23.07 18.92 -32.41
CA ASP A 240 24.40 19.33 -32.79
C ASP A 240 25.24 19.88 -31.62
N ALA A 241 24.79 19.61 -30.36
CA ALA A 241 25.48 20.14 -29.19
C ALA A 241 26.93 19.62 -29.14
N ALA A 242 27.89 20.54 -29.16
CA ALA A 242 29.30 20.27 -28.90
C ALA A 242 29.59 20.49 -27.42
N GLY A 243 30.34 19.61 -26.80
CA GLY A 243 30.64 19.71 -25.37
C GLY A 243 31.49 18.55 -24.88
N ALA A 244 31.76 18.53 -23.59
CA ALA A 244 32.45 17.41 -22.95
C ALA A 244 31.62 16.13 -23.09
N ARG A 245 32.30 15.01 -23.31
CA ARG A 245 31.70 13.65 -23.35
C ARG A 245 31.63 13.13 -21.93
N ASN A 246 30.58 13.49 -21.22
CA ASN A 246 30.45 13.16 -19.79
C ASN A 246 30.03 11.70 -19.52
N ALA A 247 29.39 11.04 -20.48
CA ALA A 247 29.05 9.63 -20.36
C ALA A 247 30.19 8.75 -20.88
N VAL A 248 30.55 7.72 -20.12
CA VAL A 248 31.66 6.81 -20.42
C VAL A 248 31.20 5.35 -20.43
N LEU A 249 31.70 4.56 -21.37
CA LEU A 249 31.75 3.10 -21.28
C LEU A 249 32.87 2.75 -20.34
N TYR A 250 32.64 1.84 -19.39
CA TYR A 250 33.69 1.39 -18.49
C TYR A 250 33.74 -0.12 -18.29
N ALA A 251 34.93 -0.60 -17.91
CA ALA A 251 35.20 -1.98 -17.54
C ALA A 251 36.18 -1.98 -16.37
N ASN A 252 35.75 -2.41 -15.18
CA ASN A 252 36.52 -2.22 -13.93
C ASN A 252 36.94 -0.74 -13.74
N ALA A 253 38.23 -0.49 -13.72
CA ALA A 253 38.80 0.85 -13.58
C ALA A 253 39.03 1.57 -14.91
N ASP A 254 38.95 0.86 -16.03
CA ASP A 254 39.24 1.40 -17.35
C ASP A 254 37.98 2.00 -17.96
N GLU A 255 38.11 3.19 -18.57
CA GLU A 255 36.97 3.89 -19.14
C GLU A 255 37.26 4.63 -20.43
N ALA A 256 36.29 4.76 -21.30
CA ALA A 256 36.35 5.49 -22.53
C ALA A 256 35.10 6.33 -22.77
N PRO A 257 35.22 7.61 -23.18
CA PRO A 257 34.04 8.43 -23.46
C PRO A 257 33.20 7.89 -24.62
N LEU A 258 31.88 7.86 -24.46
CA LEU A 258 30.97 7.49 -25.54
C LEU A 258 31.10 8.45 -26.74
N GLN A 259 30.77 7.95 -27.92
CA GLN A 259 30.61 8.76 -29.13
C GLN A 259 29.57 9.88 -28.91
N LEU A 260 29.75 11.02 -29.58
CA LEU A 260 28.68 12.02 -29.59
C LEU A 260 27.55 11.58 -30.53
N LEU A 261 26.30 11.94 -30.17
CA LEU A 261 25.12 11.75 -31.04
C LEU A 261 25.36 12.33 -32.44
N ALA A 262 26.09 13.47 -32.53
CA ALA A 262 26.40 14.18 -33.78
C ALA A 262 27.51 13.52 -34.62
N ASP A 263 28.27 12.56 -34.07
CA ASP A 263 29.38 11.91 -34.77
C ASP A 263 28.93 11.06 -35.97
N ASP A 264 27.67 10.59 -35.97
CA ASP A 264 27.07 9.86 -37.10
C ASP A 264 26.08 10.76 -37.88
N GLY A 265 26.48 11.18 -39.07
CA GLY A 265 25.73 12.12 -39.91
C GLY A 265 24.45 11.58 -40.57
N ASN A 266 24.03 10.34 -40.32
CA ASN A 266 22.90 9.69 -41.02
C ASN A 266 21.63 9.65 -40.17
N GLY A 267 20.78 10.68 -40.26
CA GLY A 267 19.47 10.67 -39.59
C GLY A 267 19.56 10.51 -38.07
N ILE A 268 19.83 11.61 -37.39
CA ILE A 268 20.11 11.63 -35.95
C ILE A 268 18.89 11.21 -35.14
N PRO A 269 18.99 10.22 -34.24
CA PRO A 269 17.90 9.85 -33.33
C PRO A 269 17.49 11.03 -32.43
N ASN A 270 16.18 11.17 -32.17
CA ASN A 270 15.63 12.19 -31.28
C ASN A 270 14.62 11.62 -30.27
N ASN A 271 14.51 10.35 -30.20
CA ASN A 271 13.74 9.61 -29.19
C ASN A 271 14.27 8.18 -29.10
N MET A 272 13.84 7.48 -28.06
CA MET A 272 14.27 6.12 -27.77
C MET A 272 13.94 5.10 -28.89
N ASP A 273 12.81 5.25 -29.60
CA ASP A 273 12.47 4.40 -30.76
C ASP A 273 13.51 4.51 -31.88
N GLN A 274 13.89 5.74 -32.20
CA GLN A 274 14.90 6.02 -33.24
C GLN A 274 16.31 5.59 -32.80
N ALA A 275 16.60 5.67 -31.48
CA ALA A 275 17.84 5.16 -30.93
C ALA A 275 17.96 3.63 -31.10
N ALA A 276 16.92 2.90 -30.67
CA ALA A 276 16.87 1.45 -30.83
C ALA A 276 16.98 1.02 -32.31
N ASP A 277 16.30 1.72 -33.22
CA ASP A 277 16.39 1.43 -34.66
C ASP A 277 17.78 1.76 -35.22
N ALA A 278 18.46 2.79 -34.70
CA ALA A 278 19.84 3.10 -35.07
C ALA A 278 20.81 2.02 -34.61
N PHE A 279 20.67 1.53 -33.40
CA PHE A 279 21.48 0.42 -32.85
C PHE A 279 21.23 -0.88 -33.61
N LEU A 280 19.98 -1.22 -33.91
CA LEU A 280 19.66 -2.37 -34.77
C LEU A 280 20.30 -2.30 -36.16
N ALA A 281 20.48 -1.08 -36.68
CA ALA A 281 21.21 -0.83 -37.93
C ALA A 281 22.73 -0.81 -37.78
N GLY A 282 23.30 -1.16 -36.63
CA GLY A 282 24.74 -1.24 -36.36
C GLY A 282 25.42 0.11 -36.16
N ARG A 283 24.67 1.19 -35.88
CA ARG A 283 25.22 2.54 -35.69
C ARG A 283 25.74 2.76 -34.28
N TYR A 284 26.61 3.73 -34.11
CA TYR A 284 27.28 4.12 -32.85
C TYR A 284 28.06 2.99 -32.18
N ALA A 285 28.70 2.13 -32.96
CA ALA A 285 29.43 0.95 -32.53
C ALA A 285 30.93 1.19 -32.17
N GLY A 286 31.38 2.44 -32.18
CA GLY A 286 32.81 2.78 -31.97
C GLY A 286 33.18 2.99 -30.50
N ASN A 287 32.40 2.49 -29.53
CA ASN A 287 32.70 2.63 -28.11
C ASN A 287 33.36 1.34 -27.61
N GLU A 288 34.63 1.46 -27.23
CA GLU A 288 35.46 0.32 -26.83
C GLU A 288 36.34 0.68 -25.63
N VAL A 289 36.55 -0.26 -24.73
CA VAL A 289 37.46 -0.17 -23.61
C VAL A 289 38.20 -1.50 -23.40
N ARG A 290 39.54 -1.45 -23.25
CA ARG A 290 40.31 -2.64 -22.89
C ARG A 290 40.48 -2.71 -21.39
N THR A 291 40.43 -3.90 -20.84
CA THR A 291 40.59 -4.16 -19.40
C THR A 291 41.21 -5.53 -19.15
N VAL A 292 41.78 -5.72 -17.96
CA VAL A 292 42.29 -6.99 -17.49
C VAL A 292 41.42 -7.55 -16.38
N VAL A 293 41.05 -8.83 -16.52
CA VAL A 293 40.40 -9.59 -15.46
C VAL A 293 41.43 -10.46 -14.74
N MET A 294 41.49 -10.37 -13.41
CA MET A 294 42.48 -11.05 -12.60
C MET A 294 41.91 -12.03 -11.58
N ASP A 295 40.70 -11.82 -11.13
CA ASP A 295 40.05 -12.56 -10.02
C ASP A 295 38.71 -13.19 -10.42
N GLY A 296 38.48 -13.30 -11.71
CA GLY A 296 37.24 -13.82 -12.24
C GLY A 296 36.04 -12.88 -12.14
N THR A 297 36.26 -11.61 -11.78
CA THR A 297 35.19 -10.59 -11.64
C THR A 297 35.44 -9.47 -12.65
N LEU A 298 34.39 -9.06 -13.34
CA LEU A 298 34.43 -7.95 -14.29
C LEU A 298 33.15 -7.12 -14.14
N ARG A 299 33.28 -5.86 -13.73
CA ARG A 299 32.15 -4.89 -13.72
C ARG A 299 32.22 -4.09 -15.02
N ILE A 300 31.13 -4.13 -15.77
CA ILE A 300 30.98 -3.37 -17.03
C ILE A 300 29.75 -2.47 -16.95
N GLY A 301 29.78 -1.35 -17.68
CA GLY A 301 28.59 -0.47 -17.68
C GLY A 301 28.80 0.83 -18.45
N VAL A 302 27.78 1.66 -18.39
CA VAL A 302 27.83 3.06 -18.82
C VAL A 302 27.45 3.95 -17.66
N LYS A 303 28.30 4.93 -17.36
CA LYS A 303 28.05 5.88 -16.26
C LYS A 303 28.24 7.33 -16.71
N LYS A 304 27.69 8.26 -15.93
CA LYS A 304 27.91 9.70 -16.05
C LYS A 304 27.92 10.32 -14.67
N GLU A 305 28.93 11.17 -14.41
CA GLU A 305 29.12 11.84 -13.12
C GLU A 305 28.86 13.35 -13.17
N ALA A 306 28.84 13.95 -14.37
CA ALA A 306 28.66 15.39 -14.56
C ALA A 306 27.41 15.72 -15.38
N HIS A 307 26.56 16.59 -14.86
CA HIS A 307 25.31 17.00 -15.48
C HIS A 307 25.48 18.17 -16.46
N VAL A 308 24.80 18.06 -17.59
CA VAL A 308 24.49 19.18 -18.49
C VAL A 308 23.01 19.16 -18.79
N GLY A 309 22.32 20.27 -18.52
CA GLY A 309 20.85 20.32 -18.63
C GLY A 309 20.33 19.82 -19.98
N LYS A 310 19.39 18.88 -19.96
CA LYS A 310 18.81 18.18 -21.11
C LYS A 310 19.79 17.32 -21.89
N ASP A 311 20.85 16.86 -21.26
CA ASP A 311 21.74 15.89 -21.88
C ASP A 311 21.03 14.53 -22.06
N TRP A 312 21.55 13.71 -22.97
CA TRP A 312 20.90 12.45 -23.30
C TRP A 312 21.93 11.38 -23.65
N THR A 313 21.83 10.26 -22.97
CA THR A 313 22.64 9.07 -23.23
C THR A 313 21.71 7.93 -23.66
N ALA A 314 22.05 7.25 -24.74
CA ALA A 314 21.39 5.99 -25.09
C ALA A 314 22.45 4.97 -25.50
N PHE A 315 22.25 3.70 -25.15
CA PHE A 315 23.18 2.62 -25.45
C PHE A 315 22.49 1.27 -25.51
N ASP A 316 23.19 0.32 -26.18
CA ASP A 316 22.68 -1.03 -26.44
C ASP A 316 23.84 -1.96 -26.81
N THR A 317 23.56 -3.24 -27.03
CA THR A 317 24.40 -4.22 -27.72
C THR A 317 25.82 -4.28 -27.15
N PHE A 318 25.92 -4.63 -25.85
CA PHE A 318 27.23 -4.90 -25.25
C PHE A 318 27.87 -6.15 -25.84
N ARG A 319 29.18 -6.09 -26.05
CA ARG A 319 29.98 -7.22 -26.49
C ARG A 319 31.22 -7.32 -25.60
N LEU A 320 31.63 -8.55 -25.36
CA LEU A 320 32.83 -8.89 -24.62
C LEU A 320 33.70 -9.80 -25.49
N THR A 321 34.91 -9.37 -25.78
CA THR A 321 35.88 -10.16 -26.55
C THR A 321 37.07 -10.49 -25.68
N TYR A 322 37.40 -11.75 -25.53
CA TYR A 322 38.61 -12.21 -24.86
C TYR A 322 39.80 -12.14 -25.82
N LEU A 323 40.87 -11.48 -25.43
CA LEU A 323 42.06 -11.23 -26.25
C LEU A 323 43.26 -12.11 -25.86
N GLY A 324 43.06 -13.05 -24.92
CA GLY A 324 44.12 -13.95 -24.46
C GLY A 324 44.61 -13.59 -23.06
N GLU A 325 45.72 -14.20 -22.66
CA GLU A 325 46.34 -13.95 -21.37
C GLU A 325 47.01 -12.57 -21.39
N ALA A 326 46.79 -11.81 -20.31
CA ALA A 326 47.47 -10.53 -20.12
C ALA A 326 48.92 -10.71 -19.62
N ASP A 327 49.80 -9.82 -19.99
CA ASP A 327 51.19 -9.86 -19.47
C ASP A 327 51.23 -9.34 -18.01
N ALA A 328 52.32 -9.62 -17.31
CA ALA A 328 52.48 -9.26 -15.90
C ALA A 328 52.46 -7.74 -15.67
N SER A 329 52.84 -6.94 -16.64
CA SER A 329 52.78 -5.47 -16.53
C SER A 329 51.36 -4.96 -16.69
N GLU A 330 50.61 -5.48 -17.65
CA GLU A 330 49.18 -5.17 -17.87
C GLU A 330 48.33 -5.54 -16.65
N ILE A 331 48.54 -6.76 -16.12
CA ILE A 331 47.88 -7.22 -14.90
C ILE A 331 48.17 -6.28 -13.73
N PHE A 332 49.42 -5.88 -13.55
CA PHE A 332 49.81 -5.01 -12.46
C PHE A 332 49.22 -3.60 -12.58
N GLN A 333 49.26 -3.00 -13.78
CA GLN A 333 48.68 -1.68 -14.02
C GLN A 333 47.15 -1.67 -13.81
N SER A 334 46.47 -2.70 -14.28
CA SER A 334 45.03 -2.88 -14.03
C SER A 334 44.74 -3.03 -12.54
N ALA A 335 45.55 -3.82 -11.80
CA ALA A 335 45.39 -3.95 -10.34
C ALA A 335 45.50 -2.61 -9.60
N LEU A 336 46.48 -1.79 -9.99
CA LEU A 336 46.68 -0.44 -9.43
C LEU A 336 45.47 0.47 -9.75
N GLY A 337 44.92 0.37 -10.96
CA GLY A 337 43.72 1.09 -11.36
C GLY A 337 42.52 0.71 -10.49
N MET A 338 42.27 -0.59 -10.31
CA MET A 338 41.19 -1.08 -9.47
C MET A 338 41.35 -0.73 -7.97
N LEU A 339 42.59 -0.78 -7.47
CA LEU A 339 42.88 -0.34 -6.10
C LEU A 339 42.55 1.14 -5.90
N LYS A 340 42.80 2.00 -6.91
CA LYS A 340 42.42 3.41 -6.88
C LYS A 340 40.91 3.61 -6.81
N VAL A 341 40.15 2.83 -7.58
CA VAL A 341 38.67 2.88 -7.51
C VAL A 341 38.20 2.51 -6.12
N LEU A 342 38.68 1.40 -5.53
CA LEU A 342 38.33 1.00 -4.16
C LEU A 342 38.68 2.08 -3.12
N ILE A 343 39.83 2.74 -3.24
CA ILE A 343 40.22 3.87 -2.39
C ILE A 343 39.15 4.99 -2.50
N GLY A 344 38.74 5.33 -3.72
CA GLY A 344 37.69 6.31 -3.99
C GLY A 344 36.36 5.93 -3.34
N ASP A 345 35.92 4.69 -3.51
CA ASP A 345 34.65 4.17 -2.97
C ASP A 345 34.63 4.21 -1.42
N PHE A 346 35.71 3.77 -0.76
CA PHE A 346 35.80 3.86 0.70
C PHE A 346 35.91 5.29 1.21
N MET A 347 36.56 6.19 0.45
CA MET A 347 36.53 7.62 0.80
C MET A 347 35.12 8.22 0.69
N ALA A 348 34.40 7.91 -0.38
CA ALA A 348 33.06 8.39 -0.62
C ALA A 348 32.07 7.87 0.43
N SER A 349 32.20 6.61 0.86
CA SER A 349 31.39 6.02 1.94
C SER A 349 31.74 6.56 3.34
N GLY A 350 32.84 7.32 3.49
CA GLY A 350 33.31 7.83 4.78
C GLY A 350 34.25 6.90 5.54
N ALA A 351 34.54 5.69 5.05
CA ALA A 351 35.48 4.72 5.66
C ALA A 351 36.97 5.12 5.44
N THR A 352 37.35 6.29 5.95
CA THR A 352 38.61 6.94 5.64
C THR A 352 39.81 6.20 6.16
N ALA A 353 39.71 5.43 7.24
CA ALA A 353 40.82 4.61 7.75
C ALA A 353 41.17 3.48 6.74
N ILE A 354 40.16 2.78 6.22
CA ILE A 354 40.31 1.73 5.19
C ILE A 354 40.90 2.33 3.91
N ALA A 355 40.36 3.46 3.43
CA ALA A 355 40.92 4.16 2.28
C ALA A 355 42.41 4.54 2.48
N GLY A 356 42.80 4.97 3.69
CA GLY A 356 44.17 5.27 4.04
C GLY A 356 45.07 4.03 4.06
N GLU A 357 44.59 2.86 4.54
CA GLU A 357 45.34 1.59 4.46
C GLU A 357 45.58 1.19 3.00
N LEU A 358 44.58 1.27 2.14
CA LEU A 358 44.67 0.97 0.72
C LEU A 358 45.58 1.98 -0.03
N GLN A 359 45.48 3.27 0.31
CA GLN A 359 46.37 4.30 -0.26
C GLN A 359 47.81 4.02 0.08
N THR A 360 48.13 3.54 1.28
CA THR A 360 49.48 3.16 1.66
C THR A 360 50.00 2.02 0.79
N VAL A 361 49.18 0.98 0.57
CA VAL A 361 49.56 -0.12 -0.34
C VAL A 361 49.80 0.38 -1.77
N TYR A 362 48.95 1.29 -2.26
CA TYR A 362 49.11 1.90 -3.59
C TYR A 362 50.43 2.66 -3.68
N ASP A 363 50.73 3.53 -2.73
CA ASP A 363 51.92 4.39 -2.78
C ASP A 363 53.25 3.62 -2.64
N GLU A 364 53.23 2.53 -1.87
CA GLU A 364 54.42 1.66 -1.71
C GLU A 364 54.71 0.82 -2.96
N ASN A 365 53.69 0.54 -3.81
CA ASN A 365 53.85 -0.41 -4.91
C ASN A 365 53.73 0.19 -6.31
N LYS A 366 53.16 1.37 -6.51
CA LYS A 366 52.84 1.96 -7.83
C LYS A 366 54.02 2.11 -8.80
N ASP A 367 55.24 2.22 -8.28
CA ASP A 367 56.46 2.42 -9.09
C ASP A 367 57.27 1.12 -9.22
N ALA A 368 56.72 -0.04 -8.85
CA ALA A 368 57.43 -1.31 -8.96
C ALA A 368 57.73 -1.67 -10.42
N SER A 369 58.90 -2.22 -10.67
CA SER A 369 59.38 -2.59 -11.99
C SER A 369 60.33 -3.78 -11.94
N GLY A 370 60.48 -4.50 -13.07
CA GLY A 370 61.35 -5.66 -13.17
C GLY A 370 60.97 -6.76 -12.18
N ASP A 371 61.93 -7.34 -11.48
CA ASP A 371 61.74 -8.46 -10.54
C ASP A 371 60.84 -8.09 -9.32
N GLY A 372 60.58 -6.80 -9.12
CA GLY A 372 59.71 -6.33 -8.03
C GLY A 372 58.19 -6.38 -8.35
N VAL A 373 57.83 -6.52 -9.62
CA VAL A 373 56.41 -6.48 -10.05
C VAL A 373 55.56 -7.60 -9.44
N GLU A 374 56.09 -8.82 -9.38
CA GLU A 374 55.36 -9.97 -8.83
C GLU A 374 54.97 -9.79 -7.33
N ALA A 375 55.94 -9.30 -6.53
CA ALA A 375 55.69 -9.02 -5.11
C ALA A 375 54.71 -7.85 -4.90
N ALA A 376 54.83 -6.79 -5.70
CA ALA A 376 53.93 -5.65 -5.68
C ALA A 376 52.51 -6.03 -6.10
N GLN A 377 52.36 -6.82 -7.17
CA GLN A 377 51.06 -7.32 -7.64
C GLN A 377 50.35 -8.16 -6.53
N LYS A 378 51.12 -9.05 -5.86
CA LYS A 378 50.60 -9.81 -4.76
C LYS A 378 50.10 -8.92 -3.62
N ALA A 379 50.88 -7.91 -3.22
CA ALA A 379 50.48 -6.99 -2.16
C ALA A 379 49.20 -6.21 -2.51
N VAL A 380 49.09 -5.73 -3.74
CA VAL A 380 47.89 -5.06 -4.27
C VAL A 380 46.67 -5.99 -4.29
N SER A 381 46.84 -7.23 -4.79
CA SER A 381 45.77 -8.23 -4.85
C SER A 381 45.26 -8.65 -3.45
N ASP A 382 46.19 -8.86 -2.51
CA ASP A 382 45.85 -9.21 -1.11
C ASP A 382 45.06 -8.06 -0.47
N ALA A 383 45.44 -6.79 -0.67
CA ALA A 383 44.75 -5.61 -0.15
C ALA A 383 43.34 -5.45 -0.75
N MET A 384 43.20 -5.64 -2.06
CA MET A 384 41.92 -5.58 -2.75
C MET A 384 40.98 -6.68 -2.27
N SER A 385 41.48 -7.91 -2.07
CA SER A 385 40.69 -9.02 -1.54
C SER A 385 40.17 -8.73 -0.12
N ALA A 386 41.06 -8.18 0.74
CA ALA A 386 40.66 -7.80 2.11
C ALA A 386 39.63 -6.66 2.11
N ALA A 387 39.77 -5.67 1.22
CA ALA A 387 38.84 -4.56 1.09
C ALA A 387 37.45 -5.03 0.63
N ARG A 388 37.41 -5.88 -0.38
CA ARG A 388 36.10 -6.47 -0.88
C ARG A 388 35.43 -7.31 0.19
N ALA A 389 36.16 -8.00 1.05
CA ALA A 389 35.58 -8.80 2.13
C ALA A 389 34.82 -7.96 3.15
N VAL A 390 35.09 -6.68 3.29
CA VAL A 390 34.45 -5.76 4.25
C VAL A 390 33.55 -4.71 3.58
N GLN A 391 33.46 -4.70 2.28
CA GLN A 391 32.68 -3.71 1.54
C GLN A 391 31.20 -3.74 1.91
N ALA A 392 30.60 -4.92 1.95
CA ALA A 392 29.19 -5.10 2.33
C ALA A 392 28.92 -4.65 3.79
N ASP A 393 29.88 -4.86 4.70
CA ASP A 393 29.78 -4.41 6.09
C ASP A 393 29.81 -2.88 6.19
N VAL A 394 30.66 -2.21 5.39
CA VAL A 394 30.72 -0.74 5.29
C VAL A 394 29.39 -0.20 4.74
N GLU A 395 28.90 -0.77 3.66
CA GLU A 395 27.62 -0.38 3.05
C GLU A 395 26.44 -0.54 4.05
N ALA A 396 26.40 -1.65 4.78
CA ALA A 396 25.39 -1.88 5.80
C ALA A 396 25.45 -0.83 6.93
N LEU A 397 26.66 -0.46 7.38
CA LEU A 397 26.85 0.57 8.40
C LEU A 397 26.44 1.96 7.89
N VAL A 398 26.80 2.32 6.66
CA VAL A 398 26.40 3.58 6.01
C VAL A 398 24.87 3.68 5.96
N ASN A 399 24.20 2.63 5.47
CA ASN A 399 22.74 2.59 5.38
C ASN A 399 22.06 2.71 6.76
N ALA A 400 22.63 2.06 7.79
CA ALA A 400 22.11 2.17 9.15
C ALA A 400 22.27 3.60 9.70
N VAL A 401 23.40 4.25 9.45
CA VAL A 401 23.63 5.65 9.84
C VAL A 401 22.66 6.59 9.14
N GLU A 402 22.49 6.47 7.82
CA GLU A 402 21.56 7.31 7.04
C GLU A 402 20.10 7.12 7.48
N THR A 403 19.70 5.88 7.74
CA THR A 403 18.35 5.57 8.29
C THR A 403 18.14 6.24 9.65
N ALA A 404 19.09 6.09 10.56
CA ALA A 404 19.01 6.68 11.90
C ALA A 404 19.02 8.23 11.85
N LYS A 405 19.83 8.83 10.95
CA LYS A 405 19.84 10.29 10.72
C LYS A 405 18.52 10.80 10.15
N SER A 406 17.95 10.10 9.17
CA SER A 406 16.65 10.46 8.59
C SER A 406 15.55 10.43 9.64
N PHE A 407 15.57 9.45 10.53
CA PHE A 407 14.67 9.39 11.67
C PHE A 407 14.93 10.55 12.66
N TYR A 408 16.21 10.77 13.02
CA TYR A 408 16.58 11.81 13.97
C TYR A 408 16.26 13.22 13.48
N ALA A 409 16.35 13.48 12.20
CA ALA A 409 15.95 14.76 11.60
C ALA A 409 14.47 15.08 11.85
N LYS A 410 13.59 14.10 11.79
CA LYS A 410 12.16 14.25 12.13
C LYS A 410 11.93 14.49 13.63
N VAL A 411 12.85 14.03 14.48
CA VAL A 411 12.82 14.36 15.93
C VAL A 411 13.28 15.81 16.17
N GLU A 412 14.26 16.29 15.40
CA GLU A 412 14.77 17.65 15.54
C GLU A 412 13.80 18.72 15.01
N ASP A 413 13.10 18.46 13.93
CA ASP A 413 12.09 19.37 13.38
C ASP A 413 10.74 19.34 14.12
N GLY A 414 10.61 18.43 15.09
CA GLY A 414 9.42 18.30 15.92
C GLY A 414 8.29 17.44 15.31
N THR A 415 8.54 16.85 14.16
CA THR A 415 7.59 15.89 13.53
C THR A 415 7.41 14.66 14.42
N TYR A 416 8.50 14.20 15.05
CA TYR A 416 8.51 13.06 15.97
C TYR A 416 8.82 13.52 17.40
N VAL A 417 8.10 12.97 18.37
CA VAL A 417 8.33 13.21 19.79
C VAL A 417 9.07 12.02 20.41
N LEU A 418 10.17 12.29 21.08
CA LEU A 418 10.89 11.33 21.93
C LEU A 418 11.17 11.98 23.29
N SER A 419 11.39 11.15 24.30
CA SER A 419 11.93 11.63 25.58
C SER A 419 13.35 12.20 25.37
N THR A 420 13.78 13.12 26.24
CA THR A 420 15.14 13.69 26.21
C THR A 420 16.20 12.59 26.21
N ALA A 421 16.05 11.57 27.07
CA ALA A 421 16.98 10.43 27.13
C ALA A 421 16.99 9.61 25.82
N GLY A 422 15.83 9.39 25.20
CA GLY A 422 15.73 8.68 23.90
C GLY A 422 16.40 9.46 22.78
N LYS A 423 16.19 10.77 22.72
CA LYS A 423 16.83 11.66 21.75
C LYS A 423 18.35 11.68 21.91
N GLU A 424 18.86 11.81 23.15
CA GLU A 424 20.29 11.79 23.44
C GLU A 424 20.92 10.43 23.09
N ALA A 425 20.26 9.31 23.43
CA ALA A 425 20.75 7.97 23.12
C ALA A 425 20.88 7.73 21.62
N LEU A 426 19.89 8.14 20.82
CA LEU A 426 19.93 8.02 19.37
C LEU A 426 21.01 8.90 18.76
N ALA A 427 21.14 10.17 19.17
CA ALA A 427 22.19 11.07 18.72
C ALA A 427 23.58 10.53 19.02
N GLN A 428 23.79 9.98 20.24
CA GLN A 428 25.04 9.34 20.62
C GLN A 428 25.31 8.09 19.76
N GLY A 429 24.31 7.26 19.53
CA GLY A 429 24.46 6.06 18.69
C GLY A 429 24.89 6.39 17.26
N ILE A 430 24.29 7.43 16.64
CA ILE A 430 24.69 7.94 15.34
C ILE A 430 26.15 8.41 15.35
N ALA A 431 26.53 9.23 16.33
CA ALA A 431 27.90 9.76 16.41
C ALA A 431 28.96 8.65 16.60
N GLU A 432 28.64 7.63 17.40
CA GLU A 432 29.52 6.48 17.61
C GLU A 432 29.66 5.63 16.33
N ALA A 433 28.59 5.43 15.58
CA ALA A 433 28.59 4.69 14.33
C ALA A 433 29.34 5.44 13.22
N GLU A 434 29.17 6.77 13.08
CA GLU A 434 29.95 7.61 12.18
C GLU A 434 31.44 7.60 12.51
N LYS A 435 31.76 7.62 13.79
CA LYS A 435 33.14 7.50 14.24
C LYS A 435 33.73 6.13 13.90
N ALA A 436 32.96 5.04 14.13
CA ALA A 436 33.37 3.70 13.77
C ALA A 436 33.60 3.57 12.27
N LEU A 437 32.69 4.08 11.43
CA LEU A 437 32.85 4.10 9.98
C LEU A 437 34.15 4.77 9.57
N LYS A 438 34.47 5.91 10.18
CA LYS A 438 35.62 6.73 9.83
C LYS A 438 36.96 6.18 10.30
N GLU A 439 37.03 5.62 11.52
CA GLU A 439 38.28 5.36 12.23
C GLU A 439 38.63 3.85 12.33
N THR A 440 37.72 2.95 11.92
CA THR A 440 37.98 1.51 12.04
C THR A 440 38.83 0.99 10.89
N SER A 441 39.85 0.21 11.22
CA SER A 441 40.69 -0.48 10.25
C SER A 441 39.94 -1.58 9.49
N MET A 442 40.43 -1.94 8.33
CA MET A 442 39.85 -2.99 7.48
C MET A 442 39.67 -4.32 8.25
N SER A 443 40.68 -4.73 9.03
CA SER A 443 40.66 -6.00 9.78
C SER A 443 39.63 -6.04 10.93
N ALA A 444 39.16 -4.90 11.40
CA ALA A 444 38.17 -4.80 12.50
C ALA A 444 36.78 -4.38 12.00
N MET A 445 36.62 -4.05 10.72
CA MET A 445 35.40 -3.43 10.19
C MET A 445 34.17 -4.33 10.33
N GLN A 446 34.28 -5.61 10.02
CA GLN A 446 33.16 -6.57 10.10
C GLN A 446 32.53 -6.59 11.51
N GLU A 447 33.37 -6.69 12.57
CA GLU A 447 32.88 -6.70 13.95
C GLU A 447 32.23 -5.37 14.32
N GLN A 448 32.88 -4.25 14.01
CA GLN A 448 32.41 -2.92 14.37
C GLN A 448 31.15 -2.52 13.58
N ALA A 449 31.10 -2.82 12.28
CA ALA A 449 29.92 -2.58 11.47
C ALA A 449 28.70 -3.36 11.98
N SER A 450 28.85 -4.65 12.26
CA SER A 450 27.79 -5.48 12.82
C SER A 450 27.30 -4.94 14.18
N ALA A 451 28.21 -4.57 15.07
CA ALA A 451 27.86 -4.03 16.39
C ALA A 451 27.09 -2.71 16.30
N HIS A 452 27.55 -1.75 15.48
CA HIS A 452 26.94 -0.44 15.35
C HIS A 452 25.63 -0.47 14.54
N THR A 453 25.56 -1.29 13.49
CA THR A 453 24.33 -1.50 12.73
C THR A 453 23.22 -2.08 13.62
N GLY A 454 23.53 -3.14 14.37
CA GLY A 454 22.58 -3.74 15.31
C GLY A 454 22.15 -2.78 16.42
N LYS A 455 23.09 -1.99 16.96
CA LYS A 455 22.77 -0.97 17.98
C LYS A 455 21.83 0.11 17.44
N LEU A 456 22.13 0.67 16.26
CA LEU A 456 21.28 1.70 15.63
C LEU A 456 19.91 1.16 15.27
N ALA A 457 19.82 -0.04 14.69
CA ALA A 457 18.55 -0.68 14.39
C ALA A 457 17.68 -0.82 15.66
N THR A 458 18.26 -1.33 16.75
CA THR A 458 17.55 -1.44 18.04
C THR A 458 17.14 -0.07 18.60
N GLN A 459 17.98 0.95 18.46
CA GLN A 459 17.65 2.30 18.95
C GLN A 459 16.51 2.94 18.14
N VAL A 460 16.52 2.79 16.83
CA VAL A 460 15.43 3.28 15.96
C VAL A 460 14.14 2.50 16.24
N GLU A 461 14.21 1.17 16.34
CA GLU A 461 13.06 0.32 16.68
C GLU A 461 12.45 0.72 18.05
N ASN A 462 13.28 0.88 19.08
CA ASN A 462 12.80 1.34 20.38
C ASN A 462 12.19 2.74 20.32
N ALA A 463 12.76 3.65 19.52
CA ALA A 463 12.22 4.98 19.32
C ALA A 463 10.88 4.96 18.59
N GLU A 464 10.71 4.09 17.60
CA GLU A 464 9.43 3.88 16.89
C GLU A 464 8.38 3.29 17.82
N LEU A 465 8.72 2.26 18.59
CA LEU A 465 7.81 1.67 19.58
C LEU A 465 7.38 2.69 20.64
N TRP A 466 8.32 3.50 21.14
CA TRP A 466 8.03 4.58 22.07
C TRP A 466 7.09 5.60 21.45
N ARG A 467 7.38 6.05 20.25
CA ARG A 467 6.55 7.00 19.51
C ARG A 467 5.15 6.45 19.26
N GLY A 468 5.03 5.20 18.83
CA GLY A 468 3.75 4.51 18.67
C GLY A 468 2.93 4.48 19.97
N MET A 469 3.59 4.15 21.10
CA MET A 469 2.96 4.13 22.40
C MET A 469 2.43 5.49 22.83
N ILE A 470 3.24 6.56 22.68
CA ILE A 470 2.88 7.91 23.16
C ILE A 470 2.05 8.71 22.18
N TYR A 471 1.85 8.24 20.96
CA TYR A 471 1.18 8.99 19.89
C TYR A 471 -0.17 9.61 20.32
N PRO A 472 -1.10 8.87 20.96
CA PRO A 472 -2.35 9.46 21.43
C PRO A 472 -2.15 10.52 22.52
N LEU A 473 -1.11 10.38 23.34
CA LEU A 473 -0.78 11.35 24.39
C LEU A 473 -0.21 12.65 23.80
N ASP A 474 0.67 12.53 22.81
CA ASP A 474 1.19 13.70 22.07
C ASP A 474 0.06 14.45 21.33
N LYS A 475 -0.86 13.73 20.72
CA LYS A 475 -2.06 14.34 20.09
C LYS A 475 -2.97 15.02 21.10
N ALA A 476 -3.19 14.44 22.28
CA ALA A 476 -3.95 15.08 23.35
C ALA A 476 -3.27 16.35 23.86
N ARG A 477 -1.93 16.34 24.01
CA ARG A 477 -1.13 17.52 24.36
C ARG A 477 -1.24 18.60 23.29
N ALA A 478 -1.07 18.25 22.01
CA ALA A 478 -1.19 19.22 20.90
C ALA A 478 -2.58 19.86 20.84
N LEU A 479 -3.65 19.10 21.12
CA LEU A 479 -5.00 19.63 21.25
C LEU A 479 -5.11 20.61 22.43
N ALA A 480 -4.55 20.26 23.59
CA ALA A 480 -4.54 21.13 24.77
C ALA A 480 -3.76 22.44 24.51
N ASP A 481 -2.64 22.39 23.78
CA ASP A 481 -1.88 23.59 23.36
C ASP A 481 -2.72 24.57 22.53
N ALA A 482 -3.67 24.03 21.72
CA ALA A 482 -4.57 24.87 20.92
C ALA A 482 -5.69 25.52 21.75
N ILE A 483 -5.93 25.06 22.98
CA ILE A 483 -7.02 25.56 23.86
C ILE A 483 -6.43 26.47 24.94
N THR A 484 -6.81 27.76 24.90
CA THR A 484 -6.29 28.78 25.80
C THR A 484 -6.48 28.44 27.28
N GLY A 485 -5.39 28.39 28.03
CA GLY A 485 -5.39 28.24 29.49
C GLY A 485 -5.28 26.82 30.01
N LEU A 486 -5.23 25.81 29.13
CA LEU A 486 -5.00 24.42 29.54
C LEU A 486 -3.53 24.14 29.89
N ASP A 487 -2.59 24.85 29.28
CA ASP A 487 -1.13 24.75 29.52
C ASP A 487 -0.72 25.02 30.98
N GLY A 488 -1.51 25.80 31.71
CA GLY A 488 -1.31 26.09 33.14
C GLY A 488 -1.81 25.02 34.11
N THR A 489 -2.60 24.05 33.66
CA THR A 489 -3.24 23.05 34.54
C THR A 489 -2.27 21.96 35.00
N ASP A 490 -2.57 21.35 36.15
CA ASP A 490 -1.73 20.26 36.68
C ASP A 490 -1.79 19.01 35.78
N THR A 491 -2.95 18.72 35.16
CA THR A 491 -3.11 17.63 34.19
C THR A 491 -2.20 17.83 32.98
N TYR A 492 -2.15 19.02 32.40
CA TYR A 492 -1.25 19.31 31.28
C TYR A 492 0.23 19.15 31.66
N LYS A 493 0.62 19.73 32.81
CA LYS A 493 2.01 19.65 33.31
C LYS A 493 2.43 18.19 33.57
N GLN A 494 1.51 17.37 34.07
CA GLN A 494 1.78 15.96 34.27
C GLN A 494 2.07 15.25 32.94
N VAL A 495 1.25 15.48 31.92
CA VAL A 495 1.44 14.93 30.57
C VAL A 495 2.77 15.35 29.97
N VAL A 496 3.16 16.64 30.11
CA VAL A 496 4.48 17.10 29.61
C VAL A 496 5.63 16.36 30.32
N ASN A 497 5.53 16.14 31.63
CA ASN A 497 6.53 15.40 32.36
C ASN A 497 6.58 13.92 31.95
N ASP A 498 5.42 13.30 31.73
CA ASP A 498 5.33 11.90 31.35
C ASP A 498 5.84 11.66 29.91
N LEU A 499 5.61 12.60 28.98
CA LEU A 499 6.21 12.58 27.65
C LEU A 499 7.75 12.65 27.65
N ASP A 500 8.37 13.12 28.73
CA ASP A 500 9.83 13.13 28.92
C ASP A 500 10.34 11.96 29.76
N ASP A 501 9.46 11.14 30.34
CA ASP A 501 9.83 9.97 31.15
C ASP A 501 10.09 8.75 30.27
N ALA A 502 11.36 8.36 30.13
CA ALA A 502 11.77 7.17 29.39
C ALA A 502 11.21 5.85 29.97
N ALA A 503 10.69 5.86 31.22
CA ALA A 503 10.07 4.72 31.89
C ALA A 503 8.53 4.76 31.84
N LEU A 504 7.96 5.67 31.05
CA LEU A 504 6.51 5.78 30.86
C LEU A 504 5.91 4.45 30.39
N THR A 505 4.84 4.02 31.05
CA THR A 505 4.15 2.77 30.70
C THR A 505 2.90 3.05 29.87
N TYR A 506 2.45 2.06 29.09
CA TYR A 506 1.26 2.17 28.29
C TYR A 506 -0.01 2.44 29.10
N GLU A 507 -0.16 1.80 30.30
CA GLU A 507 -1.29 2.07 31.19
C GLU A 507 -1.32 3.54 31.65
N ARG A 508 -0.14 4.13 31.88
CA ARG A 508 -0.03 5.54 32.26
C ARG A 508 -0.44 6.46 31.10
N VAL A 509 0.03 6.14 29.87
CA VAL A 509 -0.38 6.85 28.65
C VAL A 509 -1.91 6.84 28.51
N VAL A 510 -2.55 5.69 28.66
CA VAL A 510 -4.01 5.57 28.57
C VAL A 510 -4.72 6.45 29.61
N ALA A 511 -4.25 6.45 30.85
CA ALA A 511 -4.84 7.26 31.91
C ALA A 511 -4.69 8.77 31.65
N ASP A 512 -3.51 9.20 31.21
CA ASP A 512 -3.19 10.59 30.95
C ASP A 512 -3.94 11.13 29.71
N VAL A 513 -4.06 10.31 28.64
CA VAL A 513 -4.88 10.64 27.46
C VAL A 513 -6.34 10.86 27.88
N ALA A 514 -6.90 9.97 28.70
CA ALA A 514 -8.29 10.10 29.13
C ALA A 514 -8.49 11.39 29.98
N ALA A 515 -7.58 11.67 30.91
CA ALA A 515 -7.64 12.86 31.75
C ALA A 515 -7.50 14.15 30.94
N LEU A 516 -6.57 14.21 29.99
CA LEU A 516 -6.34 15.39 29.17
C LEU A 516 -7.45 15.60 28.14
N ASN A 517 -7.95 14.55 27.50
CA ASN A 517 -9.11 14.63 26.60
C ASN A 517 -10.37 15.16 27.32
N LEU A 518 -10.59 14.74 28.57
CA LEU A 518 -11.70 15.27 29.37
C LEU A 518 -11.51 16.77 29.64
N ALA A 519 -10.31 17.19 30.04
CA ALA A 519 -10.01 18.59 30.23
C ALA A 519 -10.15 19.42 28.94
N CYS A 520 -9.67 18.91 27.84
CA CYS A 520 -9.83 19.54 26.53
C CYS A 520 -11.31 19.69 26.14
N ARG A 521 -12.08 18.60 26.28
CA ARG A 521 -13.49 18.60 25.93
C ARG A 521 -14.29 19.60 26.77
N ASP A 522 -14.03 19.70 28.06
CA ASP A 522 -14.72 20.65 28.97
C ASP A 522 -14.32 22.11 28.68
N ALA A 523 -13.12 22.33 28.15
CA ALA A 523 -12.63 23.65 27.77
C ALA A 523 -13.00 24.07 26.33
N MET A 524 -13.46 23.16 25.48
CA MET A 524 -13.88 23.47 24.12
C MET A 524 -15.14 24.36 24.12
N THR A 525 -14.97 25.60 23.72
CA THR A 525 -16.07 26.54 23.54
C THR A 525 -16.65 26.46 22.13
N VAL A 526 -17.89 26.96 21.95
CA VAL A 526 -18.49 27.13 20.61
C VAL A 526 -17.61 27.96 19.69
N GLU A 527 -16.93 28.98 20.23
CA GLU A 527 -16.02 29.84 19.46
C GLU A 527 -14.75 29.06 19.04
N PHE A 528 -14.23 28.16 19.86
CA PHE A 528 -13.11 27.31 19.51
C PHE A 528 -13.50 26.35 18.38
N LEU A 529 -14.61 25.64 18.51
CA LEU A 529 -15.12 24.70 17.53
C LEU A 529 -15.51 25.37 16.20
N ALA A 530 -15.97 26.64 16.23
CA ALA A 530 -16.32 27.40 15.04
C ALA A 530 -15.11 27.74 14.13
N LYS A 531 -13.88 27.54 14.60
CA LYS A 531 -12.66 27.74 13.79
C LYS A 531 -12.37 26.55 12.87
N ALA A 532 -13.00 25.41 13.10
CA ALA A 532 -12.76 24.21 12.32
C ALA A 532 -13.39 24.29 10.93
N SER A 533 -12.66 23.81 9.94
CA SER A 533 -13.13 23.56 8.58
C SER A 533 -12.45 22.31 8.01
N ALA A 534 -12.86 21.89 6.81
CA ALA A 534 -12.18 20.79 6.12
C ALA A 534 -10.70 21.09 5.83
N GLU A 535 -10.37 22.35 5.56
CA GLU A 535 -9.00 22.81 5.29
C GLU A 535 -8.19 23.06 6.58
N SER A 536 -8.87 23.30 7.71
CA SER A 536 -8.25 23.57 9.01
C SER A 536 -9.01 22.79 10.10
N PRO A 537 -8.89 21.46 10.11
CA PRO A 537 -9.61 20.63 11.07
C PRO A 537 -9.02 20.71 12.48
N ILE A 538 -9.83 20.40 13.49
CA ILE A 538 -9.35 20.14 14.84
C ILE A 538 -9.07 18.66 14.96
N ASP A 539 -7.82 18.28 15.26
CA ASP A 539 -7.40 16.88 15.45
C ASP A 539 -7.93 16.36 16.79
N LEU A 540 -8.84 15.40 16.73
CA LEU A 540 -9.41 14.68 17.87
C LEU A 540 -8.99 13.19 17.87
N THR A 541 -7.89 12.86 17.20
CA THR A 541 -7.39 11.47 17.10
C THR A 541 -7.11 10.86 18.47
N SER A 542 -6.69 11.65 19.46
CA SER A 542 -6.47 11.20 20.85
C SER A 542 -7.72 10.61 21.53
N PHE A 543 -8.92 10.91 21.03
CA PHE A 543 -10.16 10.31 21.53
C PHE A 543 -10.35 8.86 21.05
N ILE A 544 -9.64 8.43 20.01
CA ILE A 544 -9.57 7.02 19.59
C ILE A 544 -8.58 6.32 20.53
N ARG A 545 -9.03 5.28 21.21
CA ARG A 545 -8.14 4.45 22.00
C ARG A 545 -7.29 3.58 21.09
N ASN A 546 -5.96 3.65 21.23
CA ASN A 546 -4.99 2.89 20.43
C ASN A 546 -5.16 3.10 18.90
N PRO A 547 -5.06 4.37 18.41
CA PRO A 547 -5.34 4.69 17.00
C PRO A 547 -4.32 4.12 16.01
N ASN A 548 -3.12 3.76 16.47
CA ASN A 548 -2.02 3.18 15.67
C ASN A 548 -1.86 1.66 15.91
N ILE A 549 -2.83 1.02 16.55
CA ILE A 549 -2.78 -0.44 16.81
C ILE A 549 -1.43 -0.84 17.45
N TYR A 550 -1.02 -0.10 18.48
CA TYR A 550 0.31 -0.18 19.09
C TYR A 550 0.68 -1.58 19.63
N GLN A 551 -0.31 -2.37 20.05
CA GLN A 551 -0.04 -3.65 20.70
C GLN A 551 -0.17 -4.82 19.73
N THR A 552 0.85 -5.70 19.73
CA THR A 552 0.73 -7.05 19.18
C THR A 552 0.11 -7.97 20.21
N VAL A 553 -0.92 -8.70 19.84
CA VAL A 553 -1.60 -9.65 20.72
C VAL A 553 -1.79 -10.99 20.02
N GLU A 554 -1.56 -12.08 20.72
CA GLU A 554 -1.86 -13.43 20.21
C GLU A 554 -3.37 -13.68 20.12
N ASP A 555 -4.15 -13.07 21.05
CA ASP A 555 -5.61 -13.11 21.03
C ASP A 555 -6.16 -11.69 20.76
N MET A 556 -6.76 -11.49 19.60
CA MET A 556 -7.34 -10.21 19.19
C MET A 556 -8.43 -9.68 20.13
N LYS A 557 -9.04 -10.54 20.95
CA LYS A 557 -10.04 -10.11 21.96
C LYS A 557 -9.43 -9.26 23.08
N THR A 558 -8.11 -9.29 23.20
CA THR A 558 -7.38 -8.54 24.25
C THR A 558 -6.73 -7.26 23.73
N LEU A 559 -6.89 -6.92 22.42
CA LEU A 559 -6.38 -5.68 21.87
C LEU A 559 -7.03 -4.47 22.55
N ASP A 560 -6.20 -3.64 23.18
CA ASP A 560 -6.69 -2.52 23.99
C ASP A 560 -7.53 -1.53 23.19
N GLY A 561 -8.73 -1.26 23.68
CA GLY A 561 -9.67 -0.31 23.09
C GLY A 561 -10.40 -0.81 21.84
N TRP A 562 -10.09 -1.99 21.33
CA TRP A 562 -10.71 -2.55 20.13
C TRP A 562 -11.47 -3.85 20.43
N VAL A 563 -12.58 -4.02 19.76
CA VAL A 563 -13.39 -5.24 19.79
C VAL A 563 -13.32 -5.93 18.44
N VAL A 564 -13.11 -7.24 18.48
CA VAL A 564 -13.12 -8.08 17.29
C VAL A 564 -14.31 -9.00 17.32
N ALA A 565 -15.15 -8.90 16.29
CA ALA A 565 -16.21 -9.84 16.03
C ALA A 565 -15.84 -10.67 14.80
N ALA A 566 -15.57 -11.95 15.00
CA ALA A 566 -15.43 -12.89 13.91
C ALA A 566 -16.81 -13.09 13.24
N LEU A 567 -16.89 -12.88 11.93
CA LEU A 567 -18.15 -12.99 11.18
C LEU A 567 -18.33 -14.37 10.48
N GLY A 568 -17.49 -15.35 10.76
CA GLY A 568 -17.55 -16.69 10.16
C GLY A 568 -16.56 -17.69 10.76
N GLU A 569 -16.77 -18.96 10.44
CA GLU A 569 -16.03 -20.12 11.01
C GLU A 569 -14.55 -20.20 10.57
N TYR A 570 -14.19 -19.50 9.50
CA TYR A 570 -12.84 -19.52 8.90
C TYR A 570 -12.20 -18.12 8.84
N THR A 571 -12.63 -17.21 9.71
CA THR A 571 -12.01 -15.89 9.82
C THR A 571 -10.75 -16.01 10.68
N ASN A 572 -9.68 -15.41 10.21
CA ASN A 572 -8.44 -15.30 10.96
C ASN A 572 -8.11 -13.81 11.18
N PRO A 573 -8.83 -13.16 12.12
CA PRO A 573 -8.50 -11.78 12.48
C PRO A 573 -7.16 -11.77 13.23
N GLN A 574 -6.25 -10.93 12.79
CA GLN A 574 -4.91 -10.82 13.36
C GLN A 574 -4.49 -9.35 13.51
N VAL A 575 -3.53 -9.13 14.36
CA VAL A 575 -2.68 -7.95 14.36
C VAL A 575 -1.30 -8.40 13.93
N THR A 576 -0.73 -7.73 12.97
CA THR A 576 0.55 -8.15 12.40
C THR A 576 1.60 -7.06 12.51
N THR A 577 2.83 -7.48 12.76
CA THR A 577 4.02 -6.64 12.79
C THR A 577 4.99 -6.93 11.64
N GLU A 578 4.65 -7.84 10.72
CA GLU A 578 5.58 -8.20 9.66
C GLU A 578 5.99 -6.98 8.83
N GLY A 579 7.27 -6.65 8.90
CA GLY A 579 7.96 -5.70 8.04
C GLY A 579 8.07 -4.25 8.50
N LYS A 580 7.40 -3.81 9.59
CA LYS A 580 7.35 -2.36 9.93
C LYS A 580 7.68 -1.98 11.36
N GLY A 581 7.87 -2.92 12.28
CA GLY A 581 7.98 -2.61 13.71
C GLY A 581 6.69 -2.01 14.32
N ASP A 582 5.64 -1.79 13.53
CA ASP A 582 4.32 -1.31 13.93
C ASP A 582 3.26 -2.36 13.60
N ALA A 583 2.16 -2.39 14.35
CA ALA A 583 1.10 -3.37 14.19
C ALA A 583 -0.04 -2.79 13.33
N ALA A 584 -0.71 -3.64 12.57
CA ALA A 584 -1.90 -3.30 11.81
C ALA A 584 -3.01 -4.34 12.02
N LEU A 585 -4.27 -3.91 11.95
CA LEU A 585 -5.41 -4.83 11.86
C LEU A 585 -5.34 -5.57 10.52
N TRP A 586 -5.50 -6.88 10.53
CA TRP A 586 -5.29 -7.71 9.38
C TRP A 586 -6.26 -8.88 9.32
N SER A 587 -6.63 -9.29 8.12
CA SER A 587 -7.39 -10.52 7.89
C SER A 587 -7.01 -11.15 6.55
N TYR A 588 -6.83 -12.46 6.53
CA TYR A 588 -6.28 -13.20 5.42
C TYR A 588 -7.14 -14.42 5.04
N SER A 589 -7.21 -14.72 3.75
CA SER A 589 -7.86 -15.92 3.21
C SER A 589 -6.86 -17.01 2.84
N TRP A 590 -7.02 -18.19 3.43
CA TRP A 590 -6.17 -19.37 3.20
C TRP A 590 -6.67 -20.30 2.09
N SER A 591 -7.89 -20.13 1.61
CA SER A 591 -8.55 -21.14 0.76
C SER A 591 -9.11 -20.54 -0.51
N ALA A 592 -8.84 -21.20 -1.64
CA ALA A 592 -9.48 -20.96 -2.92
C ALA A 592 -10.93 -21.51 -3.01
N ASN A 593 -11.51 -21.98 -1.92
CA ASN A 593 -12.81 -22.63 -1.93
C ASN A 593 -13.92 -21.63 -1.67
N GLU A 594 -14.83 -21.42 -2.64
CA GLU A 594 -15.95 -20.46 -2.61
C GLU A 594 -16.91 -20.62 -1.41
N SER A 595 -16.91 -21.81 -0.77
CA SER A 595 -17.75 -22.08 0.40
C SER A 595 -17.19 -21.52 1.72
N ASN A 596 -15.91 -21.13 1.74
CA ASN A 596 -15.27 -20.59 2.94
C ASN A 596 -15.21 -19.06 2.80
N ASN A 597 -16.17 -18.35 3.36
CA ASN A 597 -16.17 -16.88 3.47
C ASN A 597 -15.02 -16.43 4.39
N VAL A 598 -13.82 -16.48 3.91
CA VAL A 598 -12.61 -16.14 4.65
C VAL A 598 -12.37 -14.63 4.57
N GLY A 599 -11.88 -14.05 5.66
CA GLY A 599 -11.63 -12.60 5.75
C GLY A 599 -12.83 -11.78 6.23
N ARG A 600 -13.92 -12.40 6.63
CA ARG A 600 -15.04 -11.73 7.30
C ARG A 600 -14.64 -11.41 8.72
N ALA A 601 -14.17 -10.20 8.94
CA ALA A 601 -13.82 -9.70 10.26
C ALA A 601 -14.38 -8.30 10.46
N HIS A 602 -14.81 -8.02 11.68
CA HIS A 602 -15.28 -6.72 12.09
C HIS A 602 -14.47 -6.25 13.28
N TYR A 603 -13.69 -5.20 13.08
CA TYR A 603 -12.91 -4.55 14.12
C TYR A 603 -13.50 -3.19 14.38
N TYR A 604 -13.79 -2.89 15.63
CA TYR A 604 -14.34 -1.60 15.99
C TYR A 604 -13.85 -1.11 17.35
N THR A 605 -13.81 0.20 17.50
CA THR A 605 -13.63 0.89 18.77
C THR A 605 -14.79 1.85 19.02
N LYS A 606 -15.01 2.19 20.29
CA LYS A 606 -16.06 3.11 20.73
C LYS A 606 -15.42 4.34 21.36
N ILE A 607 -15.91 5.50 21.00
CA ILE A 607 -15.57 6.78 21.63
C ILE A 607 -16.83 7.30 22.35
N GLY A 608 -16.65 7.80 23.55
CA GLY A 608 -17.74 8.36 24.34
C GLY A 608 -18.66 7.29 24.97
N GLY A 609 -19.51 7.71 25.88
CA GLY A 609 -20.41 6.88 26.67
C GLY A 609 -20.32 7.19 28.15
N THR A 610 -20.88 6.30 28.95
CA THR A 610 -20.94 6.45 30.41
C THR A 610 -19.92 5.58 31.14
N GLU A 611 -19.08 4.84 30.41
CA GLU A 611 -18.05 3.95 30.97
C GLU A 611 -16.85 4.76 31.48
N ASP A 612 -16.17 4.26 32.52
CA ASP A 612 -15.00 4.95 33.10
C ASP A 612 -13.91 5.22 32.07
N GLY A 613 -13.42 6.43 32.03
CA GLY A 613 -12.37 6.87 31.09
C GLY A 613 -12.87 7.20 29.67
N MET A 614 -14.14 7.06 29.37
CA MET A 614 -14.72 7.47 28.09
C MET A 614 -15.05 8.97 28.10
N VAL A 615 -14.65 9.67 27.05
CA VAL A 615 -14.91 11.10 26.85
C VAL A 615 -15.78 11.31 25.63
N ASN A 616 -16.93 11.97 25.79
CA ASN A 616 -17.85 12.25 24.70
C ASN A 616 -17.25 13.27 23.72
N LEU A 617 -17.44 13.02 22.43
CA LEU A 617 -17.09 13.95 21.37
C LEU A 617 -18.02 15.17 21.38
N PRO A 618 -17.56 16.36 20.94
CA PRO A 618 -18.45 17.45 20.55
C PRO A 618 -19.40 17.04 19.43
N ASP A 619 -20.62 17.56 19.44
CA ASP A 619 -21.52 17.38 18.29
C ASP A 619 -20.98 18.16 17.08
N GLY A 620 -20.96 17.52 15.91
CA GLY A 620 -20.39 18.13 14.71
C GLY A 620 -20.21 17.22 13.52
N THR A 621 -19.58 17.75 12.48
CA THR A 621 -19.17 17.00 11.31
C THR A 621 -17.70 16.58 11.48
N TYR A 622 -17.44 15.31 11.17
CA TYR A 622 -16.17 14.65 11.37
C TYR A 622 -15.65 14.03 10.09
N LEU A 623 -14.34 14.01 9.95
CA LEU A 623 -13.60 13.26 8.94
C LEU A 623 -12.80 12.17 9.64
N LEU A 624 -13.14 10.91 9.37
CA LEU A 624 -12.37 9.73 9.78
C LEU A 624 -11.46 9.34 8.63
N LYS A 625 -10.18 9.11 8.93
CA LYS A 625 -9.19 8.60 8.00
C LYS A 625 -8.54 7.34 8.56
N ALA A 626 -8.11 6.43 7.68
CA ALA A 626 -7.29 5.30 8.04
C ALA A 626 -6.34 4.94 6.89
N ALA A 627 -5.15 4.47 7.22
CA ALA A 627 -4.29 3.77 6.28
C ALA A 627 -4.92 2.41 6.00
N THR A 628 -5.18 2.10 4.74
CA THR A 628 -5.89 0.87 4.36
C THR A 628 -5.28 0.25 3.13
N TYR A 629 -5.34 -1.08 3.08
CA TYR A 629 -4.97 -1.86 1.92
C TYR A 629 -5.90 -3.05 1.77
N CYS A 630 -6.25 -3.40 0.55
CA CYS A 630 -6.81 -4.72 0.24
C CYS A 630 -6.31 -5.21 -1.11
N THR A 631 -6.17 -6.52 -1.26
CA THR A 631 -5.90 -7.12 -2.55
C THR A 631 -7.05 -6.84 -3.52
N ARG A 632 -6.78 -6.74 -4.84
CA ARG A 632 -7.76 -6.31 -5.86
C ARG A 632 -9.08 -7.10 -5.86
N ASP A 633 -9.01 -8.34 -5.40
CA ASP A 633 -10.17 -9.25 -5.39
C ASP A 633 -10.89 -9.28 -4.03
N ALA A 634 -10.44 -8.49 -3.04
CA ALA A 634 -11.12 -8.32 -1.77
C ALA A 634 -12.22 -7.27 -1.92
N ALA A 635 -13.40 -7.70 -2.37
CA ALA A 635 -14.59 -6.85 -2.42
C ALA A 635 -15.25 -6.75 -1.03
N ASN A 636 -15.94 -5.62 -0.76
CA ASN A 636 -16.73 -5.38 0.46
C ASN A 636 -15.90 -5.29 1.75
N VAL A 637 -14.70 -4.75 1.68
CA VAL A 637 -13.94 -4.30 2.86
C VAL A 637 -14.08 -2.79 2.99
N ASN A 638 -14.61 -2.35 4.13
CA ASN A 638 -15.00 -0.95 4.31
C ASN A 638 -14.45 -0.37 5.62
N LEU A 639 -13.96 0.86 5.55
CA LEU A 639 -13.91 1.75 6.70
C LEU A 639 -15.33 2.19 7.03
N TYR A 640 -15.71 2.15 8.30
CA TYR A 640 -17.06 2.57 8.68
C TYR A 640 -17.09 3.42 9.95
N ALA A 641 -18.18 4.15 10.11
CA ALA A 641 -18.48 4.90 11.30
C ALA A 641 -19.99 4.83 11.61
N SER A 642 -20.34 4.71 12.87
CA SER A 642 -21.72 4.53 13.33
C SER A 642 -21.94 5.17 14.69
N LEU A 643 -23.16 5.58 14.99
CA LEU A 643 -23.51 6.14 16.31
C LEU A 643 -23.89 5.07 17.36
N TYR A 644 -24.23 3.83 16.98
CA TYR A 644 -24.69 2.77 17.90
C TYR A 644 -24.33 1.35 17.44
N ASN A 645 -23.10 1.15 16.95
CA ASN A 645 -22.69 -0.14 16.40
C ASN A 645 -23.60 -0.63 15.25
N VAL A 646 -24.24 0.29 14.56
CA VAL A 646 -24.99 0.08 13.34
C VAL A 646 -24.30 0.87 12.24
N ASN A 647 -23.96 0.20 11.16
CA ASN A 647 -23.22 0.83 10.06
C ASN A 647 -24.08 1.94 9.43
N MET A 648 -23.62 3.19 9.57
CA MET A 648 -24.31 4.36 9.01
C MET A 648 -23.61 4.90 7.78
N LYS A 649 -22.31 4.79 7.75
CA LYS A 649 -21.45 5.29 6.67
C LYS A 649 -20.36 4.28 6.39
N PHE A 650 -20.02 4.14 5.12
CA PHE A 650 -18.98 3.26 4.63
C PHE A 650 -18.13 3.99 3.60
N ALA A 651 -16.84 3.68 3.57
CA ALA A 651 -15.95 4.01 2.47
C ALA A 651 -15.16 2.75 2.10
N ASP A 652 -15.18 2.41 0.83
CA ASP A 652 -14.42 1.28 0.31
C ASP A 652 -12.92 1.53 0.46
N PHE A 653 -12.16 0.49 0.76
CA PHE A 653 -10.72 0.57 0.81
C PHE A 653 -10.16 0.94 -0.55
N ASN A 654 -9.25 1.89 -0.57
CA ASN A 654 -8.69 2.46 -1.78
C ASN A 654 -7.16 2.34 -1.87
N GLY A 655 -6.52 1.71 -0.91
CA GLY A 655 -5.08 1.48 -0.88
C GLY A 655 -4.65 0.45 -1.93
N ASN A 656 -3.63 0.80 -2.74
CA ASN A 656 -3.07 -0.07 -3.77
C ASN A 656 -1.72 -0.70 -3.38
N GLU A 657 -1.14 -0.26 -2.26
CA GLU A 657 0.14 -0.73 -1.76
C GLU A 657 -0.07 -1.33 -0.38
N SER A 658 0.51 -2.50 -0.15
CA SER A 658 0.49 -3.13 1.16
C SER A 658 1.09 -2.20 2.21
N LEU A 659 0.46 -2.10 3.36
CA LEU A 659 1.00 -1.37 4.50
C LEU A 659 2.35 -1.94 4.95
N TYR A 660 2.67 -3.19 4.58
CA TYR A 660 3.97 -3.82 4.80
C TYR A 660 5.09 -3.30 3.90
N SER A 661 4.76 -2.86 2.69
CA SER A 661 5.77 -2.36 1.73
C SER A 661 6.05 -0.87 1.88
N ALA A 662 5.19 -0.12 2.57
CA ALA A 662 5.47 1.27 2.88
C ALA A 662 6.60 1.34 3.93
N ALA A 663 7.74 1.85 3.54
CA ALA A 663 9.00 1.80 4.29
C ALA A 663 9.03 2.65 5.57
N THR A 664 7.94 3.30 5.96
CA THR A 664 7.88 4.18 7.13
C THR A 664 6.52 4.07 7.81
N GLY A 665 6.53 3.90 9.13
CA GLY A 665 5.35 3.84 9.99
C GLY A 665 4.48 5.11 10.05
N ASP A 666 4.73 6.08 9.18
CA ASP A 666 4.05 7.38 9.13
C ASP A 666 3.08 7.51 7.96
N ASN A 667 2.48 6.43 7.56
CA ASN A 667 1.34 6.56 6.67
C ASN A 667 0.19 7.16 7.50
N ASP A 668 -0.05 8.45 7.34
CA ASP A 668 -1.04 9.26 8.09
C ASP A 668 -2.51 8.85 7.81
N GLY A 669 -2.72 7.62 7.37
CA GLY A 669 -4.05 7.09 7.11
C GLY A 669 -4.80 7.82 6.01
N SER A 670 -4.09 8.39 5.05
CA SER A 670 -4.69 9.20 3.98
C SER A 670 -5.34 8.39 2.88
N THR A 671 -5.25 7.05 2.91
CA THR A 671 -5.70 6.21 1.80
C THR A 671 -7.21 6.00 1.75
N THR A 672 -7.90 6.03 2.89
CA THR A 672 -9.37 5.93 2.93
C THR A 672 -9.95 6.96 3.89
N GLU A 673 -10.94 7.70 3.43
CA GLU A 673 -11.59 8.79 4.16
C GLU A 673 -13.10 8.59 4.22
N LEU A 674 -13.68 8.94 5.37
CA LEU A 674 -15.11 8.84 5.62
C LEU A 674 -15.61 10.07 6.39
N GLN A 675 -16.54 10.82 5.82
CA GLN A 675 -17.17 11.95 6.49
C GLN A 675 -18.50 11.54 7.14
N MET A 676 -18.73 12.02 8.37
CA MET A 676 -19.96 11.74 9.09
C MET A 676 -20.33 12.85 10.06
N THR A 677 -21.59 12.88 10.49
CA THR A 677 -22.08 13.76 11.56
C THR A 677 -22.21 12.95 12.86
N VAL A 678 -21.65 13.47 13.95
CA VAL A 678 -21.79 12.94 15.31
C VAL A 678 -22.77 13.81 16.09
N SER A 679 -23.70 13.17 16.75
CA SER A 679 -24.62 13.80 17.71
C SER A 679 -24.74 12.90 18.96
N GLY A 680 -24.81 13.54 20.14
CA GLY A 680 -24.84 12.80 21.42
C GLY A 680 -23.49 12.29 21.89
N GLY A 681 -22.41 12.67 21.22
CA GLY A 681 -21.04 12.45 21.67
C GLY A 681 -20.49 11.03 21.60
N VAL A 682 -21.26 10.04 21.12
CA VAL A 682 -20.86 8.64 21.02
C VAL A 682 -20.63 8.25 19.57
N LEU A 683 -19.48 7.66 19.28
CA LEU A 683 -19.08 7.21 17.94
C LEU A 683 -18.51 5.81 18.01
N TYR A 684 -18.97 4.91 17.15
CA TYR A 684 -18.33 3.64 16.83
C TYR A 684 -17.63 3.79 15.48
N LEU A 685 -16.39 3.41 15.40
CA LEU A 685 -15.61 3.42 14.14
C LEU A 685 -14.78 2.16 14.00
N GLY A 686 -14.43 1.81 12.78
CA GLY A 686 -13.59 0.62 12.54
C GLY A 686 -13.61 0.14 11.11
N VAL A 687 -13.33 -1.15 10.95
CA VAL A 687 -13.24 -1.82 9.65
C VAL A 687 -14.14 -3.05 9.64
N LYS A 688 -14.85 -3.24 8.55
CA LYS A 688 -15.70 -4.41 8.33
C LYS A 688 -15.44 -5.02 6.96
N GLY A 689 -15.02 -6.28 6.93
CA GLY A 689 -14.99 -7.11 5.75
C GLY A 689 -16.16 -8.08 5.74
N GLU A 690 -17.07 -8.01 4.77
CA GLU A 690 -18.26 -8.88 4.70
C GLU A 690 -18.09 -10.09 3.80
N ALA A 691 -17.33 -9.97 2.72
CA ALA A 691 -17.00 -11.07 1.84
C ALA A 691 -15.68 -10.78 1.13
N ILE A 692 -14.75 -11.71 1.20
CA ILE A 692 -13.58 -11.72 0.33
C ILE A 692 -13.89 -12.74 -0.77
N VAL A 693 -13.66 -12.35 -2.04
CA VAL A 693 -13.79 -13.28 -3.16
C VAL A 693 -12.80 -14.43 -2.96
N ALA A 694 -13.26 -15.65 -3.18
CA ALA A 694 -12.44 -16.84 -3.00
C ALA A 694 -11.14 -16.75 -3.80
N GLY A 695 -10.01 -16.73 -3.10
CA GLY A 695 -8.68 -16.66 -3.68
C GLY A 695 -7.61 -16.96 -2.63
N ASN A 696 -6.60 -17.73 -3.00
CA ASN A 696 -5.47 -17.96 -2.10
C ASN A 696 -4.64 -16.69 -2.02
N GLY A 697 -4.36 -16.18 -0.81
CA GLY A 697 -3.54 -15.00 -0.59
C GLY A 697 -4.30 -13.66 -0.58
N GLN A 698 -5.62 -13.67 -0.61
CA GLN A 698 -6.40 -12.46 -0.47
C GLN A 698 -6.38 -11.95 0.98
N HIS A 699 -6.07 -10.69 1.19
CA HIS A 699 -6.02 -10.08 2.52
C HIS A 699 -6.32 -8.57 2.46
N TRP A 700 -6.59 -8.01 3.62
CA TRP A 700 -6.70 -6.59 3.84
C TRP A 700 -6.01 -6.16 5.15
N GLU A 701 -5.64 -4.92 5.23
CA GLU A 701 -4.94 -4.30 6.33
C GLU A 701 -5.56 -2.94 6.65
N ALA A 702 -5.54 -2.54 7.92
CA ALA A 702 -5.94 -1.20 8.34
C ALA A 702 -5.17 -0.76 9.59
N ASP A 703 -4.74 0.49 9.59
CA ASP A 703 -3.96 1.11 10.65
C ASP A 703 -4.11 2.63 10.63
N ASN A 704 -3.46 3.30 11.58
CA ASN A 704 -3.33 4.75 11.64
C ASN A 704 -4.68 5.48 11.51
N PHE A 705 -5.62 5.14 12.40
CA PHE A 705 -6.93 5.80 12.45
C PHE A 705 -6.79 7.23 12.96
N ARG A 706 -7.38 8.19 12.23
CA ARG A 706 -7.34 9.62 12.53
C ARG A 706 -8.76 10.19 12.53
N LEU A 707 -9.06 11.02 13.51
CA LEU A 707 -10.39 11.62 13.67
C LEU A 707 -10.26 13.14 13.74
N TYR A 708 -10.90 13.81 12.81
CA TYR A 708 -10.87 15.26 12.69
C TYR A 708 -12.28 15.84 12.83
N TYR A 709 -12.43 16.86 13.67
CA TYR A 709 -13.63 17.69 13.67
C TYR A 709 -13.48 18.79 12.62
N ILE A 710 -14.40 18.86 11.66
CA ILE A 710 -14.31 19.73 10.49
C ILE A 710 -15.39 20.82 10.47
N GLY A 711 -16.23 20.90 11.49
CA GLY A 711 -17.21 21.97 11.61
C GLY A 711 -18.49 21.56 12.31
N ALA A 712 -19.37 22.54 12.51
CA ALA A 712 -20.70 22.27 13.00
C ALA A 712 -21.44 21.27 12.07
N PRO A 713 -22.34 20.46 12.59
CA PRO A 713 -23.11 19.57 11.73
C PRO A 713 -23.87 20.41 10.70
N GLU A 714 -23.76 20.03 9.43
CA GLU A 714 -24.68 20.58 8.44
C GLU A 714 -26.10 20.27 8.91
N ALA A 715 -26.97 21.27 8.89
CA ALA A 715 -28.39 21.06 9.16
C ALA A 715 -29.01 20.23 8.02
N ALA A 716 -28.68 18.96 8.01
CA ALA A 716 -29.35 18.02 7.12
C ALA A 716 -30.82 17.96 7.54
N SER A 717 -31.67 17.97 6.60
CA SER A 717 -33.13 17.88 6.84
C SER A 717 -33.69 16.70 6.05
N GLN A 718 -34.71 16.10 6.63
CA GLN A 718 -35.47 15.02 5.99
C GLN A 718 -36.92 15.37 5.80
N SER A 719 -37.49 14.93 4.69
CA SER A 719 -38.90 15.10 4.41
C SER A 719 -39.73 14.10 5.19
N ILE A 720 -40.76 14.57 5.84
CA ILE A 720 -41.77 13.77 6.58
C ILE A 720 -43.10 14.01 5.92
N SER A 721 -43.76 12.94 5.46
CA SER A 721 -45.13 13.03 4.91
C SER A 721 -46.15 12.57 5.95
N VAL A 722 -47.13 13.43 6.24
CA VAL A 722 -48.29 13.12 7.04
C VAL A 722 -49.43 12.78 6.11
N SER A 723 -50.02 11.57 6.31
CA SER A 723 -51.10 11.03 5.47
C SER A 723 -52.44 11.70 5.73
N ASP A 724 -53.45 11.35 4.90
CA ASP A 724 -54.84 11.82 5.05
C ASP A 724 -55.45 11.48 6.42
N ALA A 725 -54.91 10.51 7.11
CA ALA A 725 -55.29 10.19 8.51
C ALA A 725 -54.78 11.24 9.55
N GLY A 726 -54.02 12.25 9.12
CA GLY A 726 -53.46 13.27 10.00
C GLY A 726 -52.32 12.81 10.88
N MET A 727 -51.79 11.62 10.64
CA MET A 727 -50.67 11.02 11.40
C MET A 727 -49.72 10.24 10.50
N SER A 728 -48.47 10.16 10.97
CA SER A 728 -47.42 9.32 10.38
C SER A 728 -46.49 8.85 11.48
N THR A 729 -45.83 7.71 11.29
CA THR A 729 -44.67 7.34 12.12
C THR A 729 -43.40 7.88 11.53
N TYR A 730 -42.41 8.20 12.38
CA TYR A 730 -41.10 8.64 11.96
C TYR A 730 -40.02 8.10 12.88
N TYR A 731 -38.89 7.78 12.27
CA TYR A 731 -37.65 7.35 12.93
C TYR A 731 -36.46 7.94 12.24
N SER A 732 -35.55 8.52 12.98
CA SER A 732 -34.31 9.10 12.46
C SER A 732 -33.10 8.62 13.25
N ALA A 733 -31.99 8.40 12.57
CA ALA A 733 -30.73 8.15 13.23
C ALA A 733 -30.25 9.35 14.07
N ASN A 734 -30.54 10.56 13.58
CA ASN A 734 -30.16 11.82 14.23
C ASN A 734 -31.31 12.40 15.03
N ALA A 735 -30.95 13.14 16.07
CA ALA A 735 -31.95 14.00 16.73
C ALA A 735 -32.52 15.00 15.72
N PHE A 736 -33.79 15.34 15.85
CA PHE A 736 -34.43 16.28 14.94
C PHE A 736 -35.39 17.21 15.64
N THR A 737 -35.57 18.39 15.09
CA THR A 737 -36.56 19.36 15.56
C THR A 737 -37.93 19.02 14.96
N VAL A 738 -38.94 18.90 15.79
CA VAL A 738 -40.31 18.71 15.33
C VAL A 738 -40.74 19.91 14.50
N PRO A 739 -41.13 19.71 13.23
CA PRO A 739 -41.53 20.78 12.34
C PRO A 739 -42.76 21.57 12.89
N GLU A 740 -42.84 22.84 12.49
CA GLU A 740 -43.99 23.65 12.81
C GLU A 740 -45.29 23.02 12.22
N GLY A 741 -46.33 22.98 13.01
CA GLY A 741 -47.59 22.34 12.63
C GLY A 741 -47.66 20.84 12.98
N LEU A 742 -46.59 20.26 13.49
CA LEU A 742 -46.59 18.87 13.98
C LEU A 742 -46.41 18.81 15.50
N THR A 743 -46.92 17.72 16.06
CA THR A 743 -46.64 17.29 17.44
C THR A 743 -46.22 15.83 17.44
N GLY A 744 -45.11 15.53 18.13
CA GLY A 744 -44.58 14.18 18.27
C GLY A 744 -44.98 13.51 19.57
N GLY A 745 -45.31 12.24 19.49
CA GLY A 745 -45.61 11.39 20.62
C GLY A 745 -44.90 10.06 20.61
N VAL A 746 -44.69 9.48 21.78
CA VAL A 746 -44.16 8.13 21.97
C VAL A 746 -45.25 7.22 22.52
N VAL A 747 -45.14 5.93 22.21
CA VAL A 747 -46.03 4.91 22.78
C VAL A 747 -45.43 4.40 24.07
N THR A 748 -46.12 4.59 25.21
CA THR A 748 -45.54 4.34 26.54
C THR A 748 -46.18 3.18 27.29
N ASN A 749 -47.35 2.77 26.91
CA ASN A 749 -48.07 1.69 27.53
C ASN A 749 -49.08 1.08 26.56
N GLU A 750 -49.38 -0.20 26.78
CA GLU A 750 -50.35 -0.98 26.06
C GLU A 750 -51.34 -1.58 27.09
N ASP A 751 -52.62 -1.66 26.73
CA ASP A 751 -53.55 -2.55 27.37
C ASP A 751 -54.21 -3.46 26.33
N ALA A 752 -55.16 -4.35 26.76
CA ALA A 752 -55.67 -5.40 25.88
C ALA A 752 -56.20 -4.98 24.50
N ALA A 753 -56.44 -3.69 24.24
CA ALA A 753 -57.03 -3.19 23.00
C ALA A 753 -56.53 -1.80 22.57
N THR A 754 -55.72 -1.14 23.38
CA THR A 754 -55.27 0.23 23.15
C THR A 754 -53.78 0.42 23.44
N VAL A 755 -53.17 1.39 22.81
CA VAL A 755 -51.82 1.89 23.13
C VAL A 755 -51.90 3.35 23.55
N ALA A 756 -51.26 3.70 24.67
CA ALA A 756 -51.21 5.06 25.16
C ALA A 756 -50.13 5.86 24.44
N VAL A 757 -50.47 7.05 23.93
CA VAL A 757 -49.53 7.97 23.28
C VAL A 757 -49.29 9.17 24.20
N ASP A 758 -48.02 9.32 24.59
CA ASP A 758 -47.55 10.51 25.30
C ASP A 758 -47.04 11.55 24.31
N TRP A 759 -47.82 12.63 24.12
CA TRP A 759 -47.55 13.73 23.21
C TRP A 759 -46.59 14.75 23.81
N ARG A 760 -45.32 14.36 24.00
CA ARG A 760 -44.32 15.14 24.71
C ARG A 760 -43.46 16.07 23.84
N TYR A 761 -43.54 15.95 22.52
CA TYR A 761 -42.72 16.73 21.59
C TYR A 761 -43.58 17.75 20.79
N PRO A 762 -43.84 18.97 21.31
CA PRO A 762 -44.51 20.02 20.52
C PRO A 762 -43.60 20.51 19.41
N ALA A 763 -44.18 21.27 18.46
CA ALA A 763 -43.39 21.93 17.40
C ALA A 763 -42.23 22.74 17.99
N GLY A 764 -41.05 22.66 17.35
CA GLY A 764 -39.83 23.30 17.82
C GLY A 764 -39.07 22.54 18.92
N SER A 765 -39.61 21.47 19.47
CA SER A 765 -38.86 20.62 20.42
C SER A 765 -37.98 19.61 19.68
N THR A 766 -36.94 19.12 20.37
CA THR A 766 -36.03 18.14 19.82
C THR A 766 -36.44 16.72 20.24
N VAL A 767 -36.61 15.84 19.25
CA VAL A 767 -36.71 14.39 19.44
C VAL A 767 -35.31 13.81 19.41
N PRO A 768 -34.89 12.96 20.38
CA PRO A 768 -33.62 12.29 20.37
C PRO A 768 -33.43 11.42 19.12
N GLY A 769 -32.22 11.25 18.67
CA GLY A 769 -31.91 10.27 17.63
C GLY A 769 -32.32 8.86 18.03
N ARG A 770 -32.71 8.03 17.08
CA ARG A 770 -33.16 6.64 17.24
C ARG A 770 -34.35 6.49 18.17
N THR A 771 -35.22 7.49 18.16
CA THR A 771 -36.47 7.46 18.88
C THR A 771 -37.63 7.32 17.90
N GLY A 772 -38.35 6.21 17.94
CA GLY A 772 -39.60 6.03 17.19
C GLY A 772 -40.66 6.97 17.72
N VAL A 773 -41.32 7.74 16.85
CA VAL A 773 -42.40 8.66 17.22
C VAL A 773 -43.59 8.54 16.27
N ILE A 774 -44.77 8.89 16.80
CA ILE A 774 -45.94 9.22 16.00
C ILE A 774 -45.95 10.74 15.85
N LEU A 775 -46.08 11.23 14.64
CA LEU A 775 -46.20 12.67 14.31
C LEU A 775 -47.66 12.92 13.90
N LYS A 776 -48.28 13.93 14.52
CA LYS A 776 -49.66 14.35 14.28
C LYS A 776 -49.67 15.78 13.77
N GLY A 777 -50.44 16.03 12.70
CA GLY A 777 -50.63 17.36 12.15
C GLY A 777 -51.50 17.38 10.91
N ALA A 778 -51.53 18.50 10.18
CA ALA A 778 -52.25 18.56 8.91
C ALA A 778 -51.59 17.66 7.86
N VAL A 779 -52.38 17.24 6.88
CA VAL A 779 -51.88 16.47 5.73
C VAL A 779 -50.90 17.30 4.92
N GLY A 780 -49.74 16.71 4.60
CA GLY A 780 -48.74 17.39 3.82
C GLY A 780 -47.32 16.91 4.10
N ASP A 781 -46.37 17.52 3.40
CA ASP A 781 -44.94 17.25 3.55
C ASP A 781 -44.32 18.33 4.45
N TYR A 782 -43.52 17.89 5.40
CA TYR A 782 -42.80 18.70 6.38
C TYR A 782 -41.33 18.44 6.28
N LYS A 783 -40.53 19.44 6.64
CA LYS A 783 -39.06 19.34 6.67
C LYS A 783 -38.61 19.23 8.13
N ALA A 784 -38.14 18.07 8.56
CA ALA A 784 -37.47 17.91 9.85
C ALA A 784 -35.99 18.31 9.71
N GLU A 785 -35.58 19.32 10.43
CA GLU A 785 -34.19 19.69 10.53
C GLU A 785 -33.51 18.86 11.60
N TYR A 786 -32.35 18.31 11.32
CA TYR A 786 -31.56 17.59 12.32
C TYR A 786 -31.11 18.56 13.41
N SER A 787 -31.23 18.10 14.66
CA SER A 787 -30.78 18.85 15.83
C SER A 787 -29.51 18.26 16.37
N VAL A 788 -28.60 19.10 16.81
CA VAL A 788 -27.37 18.73 17.52
C VAL A 788 -27.54 18.72 19.05
N ALA A 789 -28.75 19.01 19.52
CA ALA A 789 -29.00 19.01 20.94
C ALA A 789 -28.93 17.60 21.52
N ASN A 790 -28.14 17.44 22.57
CA ASN A 790 -28.09 16.19 23.33
C ASN A 790 -29.34 16.08 24.22
N VAL A 791 -30.32 15.33 23.77
CA VAL A 791 -31.58 15.10 24.50
C VAL A 791 -31.64 13.63 24.87
N ALA A 792 -31.92 13.36 26.13
CA ALA A 792 -32.07 12.00 26.63
C ALA A 792 -33.21 11.26 25.91
N SER A 793 -32.99 10.01 25.57
CA SER A 793 -34.04 9.14 25.01
C SER A 793 -35.18 8.94 26.01
N PRO A 794 -36.42 8.89 25.54
CA PRO A 794 -37.57 8.69 26.42
C PRO A 794 -37.52 7.29 27.03
N GLU A 795 -37.77 7.20 28.34
CA GLU A 795 -37.98 5.92 29.00
C GLU A 795 -39.30 5.29 28.54
N ASN A 796 -39.34 3.98 28.42
CA ASN A 796 -40.51 3.18 28.12
C ASN A 796 -41.19 3.49 26.77
N ASN A 797 -40.46 3.88 25.73
CA ASN A 797 -41.01 3.97 24.38
C ASN A 797 -41.07 2.58 23.73
N LEU A 798 -42.30 2.14 23.39
CA LEU A 798 -42.55 0.84 22.73
C LEU A 798 -42.37 0.88 21.21
N LEU A 799 -42.14 2.06 20.63
CA LEU A 799 -41.87 2.22 19.20
C LEU A 799 -40.37 2.00 18.89
N ASP A 800 -40.10 1.12 17.94
CA ASP A 800 -38.84 0.96 17.30
C ASP A 800 -38.91 1.45 15.85
N GLY A 801 -37.80 1.44 15.08
CA GLY A 801 -37.78 1.95 13.70
C GLY A 801 -36.58 1.56 12.90
N THR A 802 -36.65 1.82 11.60
CA THR A 802 -35.52 1.57 10.65
C THR A 802 -35.19 2.80 9.86
N ILE A 803 -33.91 2.99 9.59
CA ILE A 803 -33.37 4.10 8.77
C ILE A 803 -33.57 3.77 7.29
N GLU A 804 -33.38 2.49 6.95
CA GLU A 804 -33.62 1.95 5.61
C GLU A 804 -34.81 1.03 5.59
N ALA A 805 -35.37 0.76 4.43
CA ALA A 805 -36.48 -0.20 4.32
C ALA A 805 -35.94 -1.61 4.63
N ALA A 806 -36.53 -2.26 5.61
CA ALA A 806 -36.11 -3.59 6.08
C ALA A 806 -37.29 -4.48 6.45
N THR A 807 -37.11 -5.79 6.29
CA THR A 807 -38.03 -6.80 6.85
C THR A 807 -37.51 -7.25 8.21
N ILE A 808 -38.35 -7.12 9.25
CA ILE A 808 -38.01 -7.51 10.62
C ILE A 808 -38.89 -8.67 11.01
N ALA A 809 -38.32 -9.72 11.57
CA ALA A 809 -39.01 -10.96 11.91
C ALA A 809 -38.34 -11.72 13.07
N ASP A 810 -37.95 -11.00 14.14
CA ASP A 810 -37.31 -11.61 15.30
C ASP A 810 -38.29 -12.52 16.05
N ALA A 811 -37.85 -13.69 16.46
CA ALA A 811 -38.63 -14.66 17.16
C ALA A 811 -39.11 -14.11 18.53
N GLY A 812 -40.36 -14.32 18.89
CA GLY A 812 -40.91 -13.92 20.16
C GLY A 812 -41.53 -12.52 20.18
N TYR A 813 -41.68 -11.86 19.02
CA TYR A 813 -42.35 -10.56 18.88
C TYR A 813 -43.51 -10.59 17.91
N LYS A 814 -44.50 -9.72 18.15
CA LYS A 814 -45.58 -9.36 17.24
C LYS A 814 -45.39 -7.93 16.74
N TYR A 815 -45.51 -7.73 15.43
CA TYR A 815 -45.20 -6.47 14.76
C TYR A 815 -46.48 -5.80 14.24
N TYR A 816 -46.61 -4.50 14.54
CA TYR A 816 -47.74 -3.67 14.15
C TYR A 816 -47.27 -2.43 13.40
N LYS A 817 -48.04 -2.02 12.41
CA LYS A 817 -47.89 -0.76 11.68
C LYS A 817 -49.02 0.20 11.97
N LEU A 818 -48.74 1.49 12.03
CA LEU A 818 -49.79 2.53 12.09
C LEU A 818 -50.53 2.58 10.74
N ALA A 819 -51.82 2.43 10.77
CA ALA A 819 -52.68 2.49 9.59
C ALA A 819 -54.12 2.98 9.96
N ASP A 820 -54.79 3.58 8.98
CA ASP A 820 -56.24 3.86 9.05
C ASP A 820 -56.96 2.74 8.30
N GLY A 821 -57.51 1.80 9.03
CA GLY A 821 -58.16 0.60 8.50
C GLY A 821 -59.63 0.50 8.89
N GLU A 822 -60.24 -0.69 8.72
CA GLU A 822 -61.66 -0.90 8.97
C GLU A 822 -62.10 -0.57 10.41
N LYS A 823 -61.18 -0.64 11.38
CA LYS A 823 -61.43 -0.30 12.79
C LYS A 823 -61.03 1.14 13.16
N GLY A 824 -60.68 1.96 12.15
CA GLY A 824 -60.18 3.31 12.32
C GLY A 824 -58.64 3.38 12.46
N LEU A 825 -58.11 4.56 12.80
CA LEU A 825 -56.71 4.82 12.95
C LEU A 825 -56.12 4.14 14.18
N GLY A 826 -55.11 3.31 13.99
CA GLY A 826 -54.47 2.55 15.05
C GLY A 826 -53.36 1.66 14.57
N PHE A 827 -52.83 0.80 15.43
CA PHE A 827 -51.77 -0.15 15.09
C PHE A 827 -52.38 -1.49 14.67
N TYR A 828 -52.13 -1.91 13.47
CA TYR A 828 -52.57 -3.17 12.85
C TYR A 828 -51.44 -4.15 12.68
N PHE A 829 -51.70 -5.46 12.79
CA PHE A 829 -50.70 -6.43 12.37
C PHE A 829 -50.16 -6.10 10.98
N ALA A 830 -48.86 -6.09 10.85
CA ALA A 830 -48.20 -5.81 9.56
C ALA A 830 -48.41 -6.93 8.54
N VAL A 831 -48.50 -8.19 9.03
CA VAL A 831 -48.88 -9.38 8.29
C VAL A 831 -49.86 -10.18 9.12
N GLU A 832 -50.57 -11.14 8.51
CA GLU A 832 -51.47 -12.04 9.27
C GLU A 832 -50.71 -12.75 10.40
N GLY A 833 -51.22 -12.68 11.62
CA GLY A 833 -50.56 -13.21 12.82
C GLY A 833 -49.41 -12.36 13.38
N GLY A 834 -49.06 -11.24 12.76
CA GLY A 834 -48.06 -10.27 13.26
C GLY A 834 -46.61 -10.73 13.33
N SER A 835 -46.26 -11.84 12.66
CA SER A 835 -44.90 -12.47 12.78
C SER A 835 -43.76 -11.69 12.16
N SER A 836 -44.06 -10.71 11.33
CA SER A 836 -43.03 -9.86 10.67
C SER A 836 -43.59 -8.51 10.24
N ILE A 837 -42.73 -7.59 9.95
CA ILE A 837 -43.03 -6.29 9.31
C ILE A 837 -42.05 -5.96 8.22
N MET A 838 -42.51 -5.55 7.04
CA MET A 838 -41.74 -4.81 6.06
C MET A 838 -41.87 -3.33 6.39
N ASN A 839 -40.87 -2.77 7.09
CA ASN A 839 -40.88 -1.37 7.50
C ASN A 839 -40.24 -0.50 6.42
N GLY A 840 -40.81 0.67 6.15
CA GLY A 840 -40.23 1.63 5.20
C GLY A 840 -39.03 2.36 5.81
N ALA A 841 -38.24 2.99 4.96
CA ALA A 841 -37.13 3.86 5.39
C ALA A 841 -37.66 5.02 6.24
N ASN A 842 -36.97 5.29 7.35
CA ASN A 842 -37.32 6.33 8.32
C ASN A 842 -38.74 6.22 8.91
N LYS A 843 -39.21 5.02 9.10
CA LYS A 843 -40.53 4.74 9.73
C LYS A 843 -40.33 4.04 11.06
N ALA A 844 -41.24 4.33 12.00
CA ALA A 844 -41.35 3.60 13.24
C ALA A 844 -42.49 2.56 13.17
N TYR A 845 -42.35 1.50 13.94
CA TYR A 845 -43.32 0.42 14.13
C TYR A 845 -43.41 0.07 15.60
N LEU A 846 -44.46 -0.64 15.96
CA LEU A 846 -44.66 -1.17 17.30
C LEU A 846 -44.26 -2.66 17.31
N ALA A 847 -43.37 -3.04 18.24
CA ALA A 847 -42.98 -4.42 18.49
C ALA A 847 -43.34 -4.79 19.94
N LEU A 848 -44.21 -5.78 20.11
CA LEU A 848 -44.60 -6.27 21.43
C LEU A 848 -44.16 -7.70 21.64
N PRO A 849 -43.62 -8.06 22.82
CA PRO A 849 -43.34 -9.46 23.15
C PRO A 849 -44.54 -10.34 22.98
N GLU A 850 -44.38 -11.55 22.43
CA GLU A 850 -45.46 -12.47 22.11
C GLU A 850 -46.26 -12.90 23.35
N ASN A 851 -45.64 -12.89 24.52
CA ASN A 851 -46.27 -13.16 25.82
C ASN A 851 -47.12 -11.99 26.36
N GLU A 852 -46.86 -10.77 25.85
CA GLU A 852 -47.56 -9.53 26.21
C GLU A 852 -48.57 -9.10 25.13
N ALA A 853 -48.27 -9.44 23.86
CA ALA A 853 -49.18 -9.21 22.75
C ALA A 853 -50.36 -10.17 22.84
N GLN A 854 -51.51 -9.66 23.19
CA GLN A 854 -52.75 -10.43 23.04
C GLN A 854 -52.94 -10.74 21.53
N GLU A 855 -53.66 -11.84 21.20
CA GLU A 855 -53.99 -12.19 19.81
C GLU A 855 -54.95 -11.14 19.14
N VAL A 856 -54.62 -9.85 19.34
CA VAL A 856 -55.43 -8.73 18.87
C VAL A 856 -54.75 -8.14 17.63
N ASN A 857 -55.40 -8.24 16.52
CA ASN A 857 -54.89 -7.75 15.24
C ASN A 857 -54.97 -6.21 15.07
N PHE A 858 -55.54 -5.51 16.08
CA PHE A 858 -55.70 -4.06 16.08
C PHE A 858 -55.60 -3.49 17.49
N LEU A 859 -54.79 -2.45 17.68
CA LEU A 859 -54.66 -1.68 18.89
C LEU A 859 -55.09 -0.24 18.61
N ALA A 860 -56.12 0.26 19.26
CA ALA A 860 -56.57 1.64 19.12
C ALA A 860 -55.58 2.60 19.80
N LEU A 861 -55.41 3.77 19.24
CA LEU A 861 -54.63 4.84 19.88
C LEU A 861 -55.46 5.46 21.01
N ASP A 862 -54.97 5.34 22.24
CA ASP A 862 -55.49 6.15 23.34
C ASP A 862 -54.76 7.50 23.38
N PHE A 863 -55.41 8.55 22.97
CA PHE A 863 -54.86 9.90 22.94
C PHE A 863 -54.74 10.53 24.34
N GLY A 864 -54.85 9.73 25.38
CA GLY A 864 -54.96 10.23 26.75
C GLY A 864 -56.19 11.12 26.84
N THR A 865 -57.38 10.55 26.72
CA THR A 865 -58.53 11.23 27.29
C THR A 865 -58.12 11.48 28.73
N THR A 866 -57.91 12.73 29.10
CA THR A 866 -57.97 13.11 30.49
C THR A 866 -59.26 12.51 30.97
N ARG A 867 -59.17 11.34 31.65
CA ARG A 867 -60.32 10.82 32.40
C ARG A 867 -60.80 11.98 33.27
N ILE A 868 -61.89 12.58 32.91
CA ILE A 868 -62.58 13.53 33.76
C ILE A 868 -63.09 12.67 34.89
N THR A 869 -62.21 12.40 35.86
CA THR A 869 -62.75 11.86 37.14
C THR A 869 -63.64 12.93 37.73
N ASP A 870 -64.81 12.55 38.17
CA ASP A 870 -65.68 13.30 39.03
C ASP A 870 -64.94 13.70 40.31
N THR A 871 -64.07 14.73 40.21
CA THR A 871 -63.44 15.35 41.36
C THR A 871 -64.21 16.57 41.69
N ALA A 872 -64.78 16.46 42.87
CA ALA A 872 -65.53 17.51 43.50
C ALA A 872 -65.03 18.91 43.08
N LEU A 873 -65.89 19.64 42.38
CA LEU A 873 -65.77 21.09 42.23
C LEU A 873 -65.46 21.66 43.60
N ALA A 874 -64.54 22.64 43.70
CA ALA A 874 -64.27 23.36 44.94
C ALA A 874 -65.52 23.56 45.79
N ALA A 875 -65.33 23.62 47.13
CA ALA A 875 -66.42 23.71 48.10
C ALA A 875 -67.71 24.27 47.53
N GLU A 876 -68.86 23.62 47.77
CA GLU A 876 -70.15 23.86 47.10
C GLU A 876 -70.55 25.34 46.96
N ASP A 877 -70.07 26.18 47.81
CA ASP A 877 -70.29 27.64 47.82
C ASP A 877 -69.19 28.49 47.14
N ALA A 878 -68.12 27.92 46.57
CA ALA A 878 -67.09 28.67 45.88
C ALA A 878 -67.67 29.28 44.59
N ARG A 879 -67.37 30.57 44.34
CA ARG A 879 -67.75 31.20 43.05
C ARG A 879 -66.69 30.94 41.98
N VAL A 880 -67.15 30.49 40.81
CA VAL A 880 -66.29 30.08 39.69
C VAL A 880 -66.73 30.75 38.40
N ASP A 881 -65.76 30.90 37.47
CA ASP A 881 -66.04 31.30 36.08
C ASP A 881 -66.01 30.06 35.18
N VAL A 882 -66.95 30.06 34.19
CA VAL A 882 -67.07 28.99 33.22
C VAL A 882 -66.76 29.47 31.83
N TYR A 883 -65.83 28.78 31.17
CA TYR A 883 -65.45 29.09 29.81
C TYR A 883 -65.75 27.94 28.88
N THR A 884 -65.93 28.22 27.60
CA THR A 884 -65.95 27.17 26.57
C THR A 884 -64.49 26.65 26.41
N ILE A 885 -64.32 25.53 25.74
CA ILE A 885 -62.98 24.96 25.42
C ILE A 885 -62.14 25.92 24.57
N SER A 886 -62.75 26.83 23.82
CA SER A 886 -62.16 27.89 23.03
C SER A 886 -61.81 29.14 23.86
N GLY A 887 -61.95 29.10 25.18
CA GLY A 887 -61.65 30.21 26.08
C GLY A 887 -62.69 31.36 26.18
N VAL A 888 -63.83 31.19 25.61
CA VAL A 888 -64.91 32.20 25.73
C VAL A 888 -65.63 32.05 27.08
N LEU A 889 -65.70 33.12 27.86
CA LEU A 889 -66.44 33.16 29.13
C LEU A 889 -67.93 33.03 28.88
N VAL A 890 -68.54 32.03 29.42
CA VAL A 890 -70.01 31.74 29.29
C VAL A 890 -70.75 32.04 30.57
N ARG A 891 -70.10 32.02 31.73
CA ARG A 891 -70.63 32.43 33.05
C ARG A 891 -69.55 32.97 33.92
N SER A 892 -69.80 33.98 34.71
CA SER A 892 -68.89 34.58 35.67
C SER A 892 -69.46 34.60 37.08
N GLY A 893 -68.65 34.25 38.08
CA GLY A 893 -68.97 34.33 39.47
C GLY A 893 -70.17 33.50 40.00
N VAL A 894 -70.48 32.40 39.28
CA VAL A 894 -71.58 31.48 39.68
C VAL A 894 -71.06 30.49 40.74
N LYS A 895 -72.05 29.93 41.59
CA LYS A 895 -71.64 28.87 42.51
C LYS A 895 -71.11 27.63 41.76
N ALA A 896 -70.11 26.99 42.27
CA ALA A 896 -69.53 25.79 41.69
C ALA A 896 -70.55 24.67 41.47
N SER A 897 -71.51 24.49 42.39
CA SER A 897 -72.63 23.56 42.30
C SER A 897 -73.56 23.89 41.11
N GLU A 898 -73.70 25.13 40.70
CA GLU A 898 -74.59 25.61 39.65
C GLU A 898 -73.87 25.96 38.35
N ALA A 899 -72.52 25.76 38.28
CA ALA A 899 -71.66 26.23 37.22
C ALA A 899 -72.06 25.77 35.79
N LEU A 900 -72.59 24.56 35.67
CA LEU A 900 -72.94 23.96 34.39
C LEU A 900 -74.50 23.93 34.16
N ASP A 901 -75.35 24.41 35.09
CA ASP A 901 -76.74 24.37 34.98
C ASP A 901 -77.30 25.16 33.79
N GLY A 902 -78.17 24.55 32.97
CA GLY A 902 -78.71 25.23 31.79
C GLY A 902 -77.77 25.41 30.59
N LEU A 903 -76.50 25.03 30.67
CA LEU A 903 -75.59 25.01 29.53
C LEU A 903 -75.88 23.78 28.65
N SER A 904 -75.53 23.84 27.37
CA SER A 904 -75.64 22.71 26.43
C SER A 904 -74.67 21.61 26.82
N LYS A 905 -74.89 20.35 26.39
CA LYS A 905 -73.93 19.30 26.52
C LYS A 905 -72.65 19.68 25.79
N GLY A 906 -71.54 19.61 26.49
CA GLY A 906 -70.21 20.00 25.94
C GLY A 906 -69.12 20.07 27.02
N ILE A 907 -67.88 20.33 26.60
CA ILE A 907 -66.71 20.48 27.50
C ILE A 907 -66.58 21.97 27.84
N TYR A 908 -66.54 22.25 29.15
CA TYR A 908 -66.34 23.60 29.70
C TYR A 908 -65.11 23.63 30.59
N ILE A 909 -64.51 24.79 30.73
CA ILE A 909 -63.41 25.05 31.65
C ILE A 909 -63.99 25.78 32.85
N VAL A 910 -63.97 25.16 34.03
CA VAL A 910 -64.47 25.71 35.30
C VAL A 910 -63.33 25.71 36.29
N ASN A 911 -62.95 26.86 36.79
CA ASN A 911 -61.79 27.06 37.70
C ASN A 911 -60.49 26.41 37.18
N GLY A 912 -60.22 26.58 35.87
CA GLY A 912 -59.03 26.01 35.21
C GLY A 912 -59.08 24.51 34.91
N LYS A 913 -60.20 23.78 35.28
CA LYS A 913 -60.39 22.36 35.00
C LYS A 913 -61.41 22.17 33.88
N LYS A 914 -61.12 21.21 33.00
CA LYS A 914 -62.07 20.79 31.96
C LYS A 914 -63.18 19.88 32.57
N ILE A 915 -64.46 20.24 32.42
CA ILE A 915 -65.61 19.48 32.91
C ILE A 915 -66.52 19.21 31.74
N LEU A 916 -66.98 17.97 31.63
CA LEU A 916 -68.03 17.55 30.66
C LEU A 916 -69.42 17.75 31.27
N LYS A 917 -70.29 18.43 30.55
CA LYS A 917 -71.68 18.51 30.91
C LYS A 917 -72.46 17.48 30.14
#